data_2fb437c740edf1026838ca1a19845c91
#
_entry.id   2fb437c740edf1026838ca1a19845c91
#
_cell.length_a   1.000
_cell.length_b   1.000
_cell.length_c   1.000
_cell.angle_alpha   90.00
_cell.angle_beta   90.00
_cell.angle_gamma   90.00
#
_symmetry.space_group_name_H-M   'P 1'
#
loop_
_entity.id
_entity.type
_entity.pdbx_description
1 polymer ?
#
loop_
_entity_poly.entity_id
_entity_poly.type
_entity_poly.pdbx_seq_one_letter_code
_entity_poly.pdbx_strand_id
1 'polypeptide(L)'
;MKQYKIIPLILTFLTAGNVSAADLDTLKVVDVEEVLVIAAPKENRKLREQPTAVTLLSQQDTQAAQVNSIKNLTGLVPNMFIPDYGSRLTSAVYIRGIGSRINTPSVGLYVDNIPYIDKSAFDFDYSDIERIDVLRGPQGTLYGRNAMGGLIKIHTKSPFSYQGTDLRIGAGTHNAYNTSLTHYHRVSERFAFSTGGFYDYEGGFFRNAALENKKTDKSQSAGGRFRGIYLPSENWKADLNVSYEYSDQGGYPYYYTGSVNPAAQSEEMKSYIGTISNNRESSYYRNLLNTGLNLEYQAQRFTLSAVTGYQFLKDRMFIDQDFTAKDIYTLEQKQRIHTLSEEIVMKSKGSSRWQWATGVFGFYQWLKTDAPVTFREDGMGMLGQMLGSVIPSKIEVPLPMPGMGINILPSLRPSNSNLLINGNFDTPLLNGALFHQSTFRDLFGLTGLSFTAGLRLDYEKMKMTYDSGTAMDYTVGIKGEMVRGGQVIKEIPMMPETALTVQSRYHGSIDKDYLQLLPKFALQYDFKNNRGNVYATVSKGYRSGGYNIQMFSDLLQSSLKNDMMRQTKEEILKAVEGSPSASYKDLINEMFPDAGENPDARSATEYKPEQTWNYEIGTHLNLFNNRLRTDAALFWLETRDQQISRFAGTSGLGRETVNAGKSRSLGAELSLAAAITADFTLNTSYGYTYATFKDYVTNARVNGQLQEISYNGNYVPFVPKHTLTVGGQYIFRINPGYWLERIQLNAGYTGAGRVYWTEENTVSQSFYGTLNGRISFQKGRGQIDFWVRNALDKDYAAFYFESMGNGFMQKGRPIQAGIELRCRF
;
A
#
# COMPACT_ATOMS: atom_id res chain seq x y z
N MET A 1 -30.92 10.79 -20.70
CA MET A 1 -31.55 9.45 -20.72
C MET A 1 -31.37 8.82 -22.09
N LYS A 2 -30.41 7.93 -22.25
CA LYS A 2 -30.35 6.96 -23.35
C LYS A 2 -29.99 5.61 -22.72
N GLN A 3 -31.00 4.76 -22.65
CA GLN A 3 -30.86 3.36 -22.23
C GLN A 3 -30.24 2.60 -23.40
N TYR A 4 -29.02 2.07 -23.19
CA TYR A 4 -28.43 1.10 -24.11
C TYR A 4 -28.89 -0.30 -23.74
N LYS A 5 -29.73 -0.89 -24.57
CA LYS A 5 -30.09 -2.33 -24.54
C LYS A 5 -28.92 -3.14 -25.13
N ILE A 6 -28.05 -3.69 -24.26
CA ILE A 6 -26.93 -4.58 -24.62
C ILE A 6 -27.10 -5.96 -23.92
N ILE A 7 -28.29 -6.50 -23.87
CA ILE A 7 -28.51 -7.82 -23.22
C ILE A 7 -28.96 -8.96 -24.17
N PRO A 8 -29.00 -8.89 -25.48
CA PRO A 8 -29.28 -10.11 -26.21
C PRO A 8 -28.10 -10.80 -26.90
N LEU A 9 -26.84 -10.32 -26.79
CA LEU A 9 -25.73 -10.93 -27.55
C LEU A 9 -25.03 -12.11 -26.85
N ILE A 10 -25.26 -12.32 -25.55
CA ILE A 10 -24.61 -13.40 -24.79
C ILE A 10 -25.41 -14.73 -24.82
N LEU A 11 -26.70 -14.69 -25.13
CA LEU A 11 -27.54 -15.89 -25.10
C LEU A 11 -27.59 -16.69 -26.42
N THR A 12 -27.08 -16.20 -27.53
CA THR A 12 -27.17 -16.84 -28.85
C THR A 12 -26.01 -17.80 -29.15
N PHE A 13 -24.96 -17.85 -28.30
CA PHE A 13 -23.82 -18.79 -28.48
C PHE A 13 -23.99 -20.15 -27.77
N LEU A 14 -25.13 -20.40 -27.13
CA LEU A 14 -25.37 -21.60 -26.34
C LEU A 14 -26.06 -22.77 -27.12
N THR A 15 -26.29 -22.64 -28.40
CA THR A 15 -27.07 -23.65 -29.15
C THR A 15 -26.36 -24.20 -30.38
N ALA A 16 -25.09 -24.52 -30.35
CA ALA A 16 -24.49 -25.32 -31.44
C ALA A 16 -23.28 -26.10 -30.96
N GLY A 17 -23.44 -27.34 -30.58
CA GLY A 17 -22.37 -28.29 -30.35
C GLY A 17 -22.91 -29.57 -29.75
N ASN A 18 -23.26 -30.54 -30.57
CA ASN A 18 -23.46 -31.91 -30.13
C ASN A 18 -22.10 -32.47 -29.65
N VAL A 19 -21.83 -32.38 -28.33
CA VAL A 19 -20.65 -32.97 -27.72
C VAL A 19 -20.90 -34.48 -27.58
N SER A 20 -20.09 -35.27 -28.25
CA SER A 20 -20.13 -36.75 -28.15
C SER A 20 -19.78 -37.17 -26.71
N ALA A 21 -20.46 -38.17 -26.19
CA ALA A 21 -20.28 -38.67 -24.81
C ALA A 21 -18.86 -39.18 -24.48
N ALA A 22 -18.03 -39.44 -25.46
CA ALA A 22 -16.67 -39.95 -25.30
C ALA A 22 -15.67 -38.87 -24.87
N ASP A 23 -15.93 -37.57 -25.13
CA ASP A 23 -15.02 -36.47 -24.80
C ASP A 23 -15.25 -35.87 -23.40
N LEU A 24 -16.26 -36.34 -22.68
CA LEU A 24 -16.70 -35.77 -21.40
C LEU A 24 -15.75 -36.06 -20.23
N ASP A 25 -14.96 -37.14 -20.31
CA ASP A 25 -14.04 -37.53 -19.21
C ASP A 25 -12.71 -36.76 -19.17
N THR A 26 -12.38 -36.05 -20.25
CA THR A 26 -11.16 -35.22 -20.33
C THR A 26 -11.35 -33.75 -19.90
N LEU A 27 -12.60 -33.32 -19.67
CA LEU A 27 -12.95 -31.96 -19.30
C LEU A 27 -12.75 -31.73 -17.79
N LYS A 28 -11.61 -31.21 -17.39
CA LYS A 28 -11.30 -30.89 -16.00
C LYS A 28 -10.68 -29.49 -15.87
N VAL A 29 -11.01 -28.79 -14.79
CA VAL A 29 -10.24 -27.62 -14.38
C VAL A 29 -8.88 -28.13 -13.90
N VAL A 30 -7.80 -27.65 -14.52
CA VAL A 30 -6.43 -28.07 -14.18
C VAL A 30 -6.13 -27.70 -12.72
N ASP A 31 -5.61 -28.67 -11.96
CA ASP A 31 -5.14 -28.38 -10.59
C ASP A 31 -3.76 -27.73 -10.65
N VAL A 32 -3.73 -26.45 -10.42
CA VAL A 32 -2.52 -25.62 -10.46
C VAL A 32 -1.50 -26.06 -9.39
N GLU A 33 -1.96 -26.67 -8.30
CA GLU A 33 -1.06 -27.16 -7.23
C GLU A 33 -0.32 -28.45 -7.60
N GLU A 34 -0.80 -29.21 -8.59
CA GLU A 34 -0.13 -30.44 -9.02
C GLU A 34 1.17 -30.20 -9.79
N VAL A 35 1.37 -28.99 -10.34
CA VAL A 35 2.53 -28.64 -11.17
C VAL A 35 3.76 -28.22 -10.34
N LEU A 36 3.61 -27.99 -9.03
CA LEU A 36 4.68 -27.41 -8.23
C LEU A 36 5.56 -28.44 -7.53
N VAL A 37 6.82 -28.44 -7.94
CA VAL A 37 7.94 -29.18 -7.31
C VAL A 37 8.46 -28.46 -6.03
N ILE A 38 7.96 -27.27 -5.70
CA ILE A 38 8.42 -26.49 -4.55
C ILE A 38 7.61 -26.89 -3.32
N ALA A 39 8.24 -27.57 -2.39
CA ALA A 39 7.65 -27.85 -1.08
C ALA A 39 7.49 -26.53 -0.30
N ALA A 40 6.27 -26.21 0.09
CA ALA A 40 6.01 -25.09 1.00
C ALA A 40 6.53 -25.48 2.41
N PRO A 41 7.44 -24.69 3.03
CA PRO A 41 8.05 -25.05 4.31
C PRO A 41 7.06 -25.29 5.44
N LYS A 42 5.95 -24.56 5.45
CA LYS A 42 4.97 -24.53 6.55
C LYS A 42 3.73 -25.39 6.33
N GLU A 43 3.40 -25.68 5.08
CA GLU A 43 2.19 -26.41 4.75
C GLU A 43 2.45 -27.90 4.57
N ASN A 44 1.62 -28.73 5.21
CA ASN A 44 1.66 -30.18 5.07
C ASN A 44 0.67 -30.71 4.02
N ARG A 45 -0.24 -29.84 3.53
CA ARG A 45 -1.33 -30.15 2.61
C ARG A 45 -1.44 -29.07 1.54
N LYS A 46 -2.07 -29.38 0.43
CA LYS A 46 -2.41 -28.39 -0.62
C LYS A 46 -3.24 -27.26 -0.01
N LEU A 47 -3.10 -26.05 -0.55
CA LEU A 47 -3.75 -24.85 0.03
C LEU A 47 -5.28 -24.99 0.08
N ARG A 48 -5.92 -25.56 -0.95
CA ARG A 48 -7.36 -25.81 -0.95
C ARG A 48 -7.80 -26.96 -0.03
N GLU A 49 -6.87 -27.73 0.51
CA GLU A 49 -7.15 -28.76 1.52
C GLU A 49 -6.99 -28.20 2.94
N GLN A 50 -6.67 -26.91 3.09
CA GLN A 50 -6.50 -26.24 4.38
C GLN A 50 -7.75 -25.43 4.75
N PRO A 51 -8.04 -25.24 6.05
CA PRO A 51 -9.18 -24.44 6.53
C PRO A 51 -8.89 -22.94 6.41
N THR A 52 -8.85 -22.42 5.17
CA THR A 52 -8.62 -21.00 4.88
C THR A 52 -9.13 -20.66 3.47
N ALA A 53 -9.72 -19.50 3.31
CA ALA A 53 -10.12 -19.02 1.99
C ALA A 53 -8.88 -18.70 1.15
N VAL A 54 -8.81 -19.25 -0.08
CA VAL A 54 -7.67 -19.10 -0.98
C VAL A 54 -8.11 -18.81 -2.40
N THR A 55 -7.30 -18.06 -3.14
CA THR A 55 -7.41 -17.91 -4.60
C THR A 55 -6.07 -18.28 -5.20
N LEU A 56 -6.06 -19.20 -6.15
CA LEU A 56 -4.89 -19.67 -6.88
C LEU A 56 -4.98 -19.13 -8.30
N LEU A 57 -4.01 -18.33 -8.72
CA LEU A 57 -3.91 -17.80 -10.08
C LEU A 57 -2.72 -18.45 -10.78
N SER A 58 -2.99 -19.27 -11.79
CA SER A 58 -1.96 -19.90 -12.63
C SER A 58 -1.27 -18.86 -13.52
N GLN A 59 -0.17 -19.27 -14.16
CA GLN A 59 0.46 -18.47 -15.21
C GLN A 59 -0.53 -18.12 -16.33
N GLN A 60 -1.41 -19.05 -16.69
CA GLN A 60 -2.43 -18.83 -17.70
C GLN A 60 -3.47 -17.78 -17.25
N ASP A 61 -3.91 -17.84 -16.00
CA ASP A 61 -4.84 -16.86 -15.44
C ASP A 61 -4.21 -15.46 -15.36
N THR A 62 -2.96 -15.36 -14.91
CA THR A 62 -2.23 -14.08 -14.84
C THR A 62 -1.97 -13.47 -16.21
N GLN A 63 -1.69 -14.31 -17.22
CA GLN A 63 -1.54 -13.88 -18.61
C GLN A 63 -2.86 -13.44 -19.22
N ALA A 64 -3.95 -14.20 -19.01
CA ALA A 64 -5.29 -13.87 -19.49
C ALA A 64 -5.79 -12.56 -18.89
N ALA A 65 -5.58 -12.35 -17.59
CA ALA A 65 -5.90 -11.13 -16.86
C ALA A 65 -4.88 -9.99 -17.07
N GLN A 66 -3.79 -10.24 -17.83
CA GLN A 66 -2.73 -9.28 -18.12
C GLN A 66 -2.08 -8.71 -16.86
N VAL A 67 -1.82 -9.53 -15.85
CA VAL A 67 -1.16 -9.16 -14.61
C VAL A 67 0.32 -8.89 -14.87
N ASN A 68 0.74 -7.65 -14.73
CA ASN A 68 2.14 -7.21 -14.82
C ASN A 68 2.59 -6.39 -13.59
N SER A 69 1.71 -6.18 -12.63
CA SER A 69 1.94 -5.50 -11.36
C SER A 69 1.00 -6.10 -10.31
N ILE A 70 1.38 -6.03 -9.05
CA ILE A 70 0.51 -6.43 -7.93
C ILE A 70 -0.84 -5.68 -7.97
N LYS A 71 -0.87 -4.43 -8.46
CA LYS A 71 -2.08 -3.61 -8.57
C LYS A 71 -3.14 -4.23 -9.46
N ASN A 72 -2.74 -5.04 -10.45
CA ASN A 72 -3.66 -5.74 -11.36
C ASN A 72 -4.43 -6.90 -10.69
N LEU A 73 -4.10 -7.25 -9.44
CA LEU A 73 -4.85 -8.24 -8.67
C LEU A 73 -6.16 -7.69 -8.11
N THR A 74 -6.37 -6.37 -8.16
CA THR A 74 -7.63 -5.73 -7.74
C THR A 74 -8.82 -6.37 -8.46
N GLY A 75 -9.79 -6.86 -7.68
CA GLY A 75 -11.01 -7.50 -8.18
C GLY A 75 -10.84 -8.92 -8.70
N LEU A 76 -9.64 -9.38 -9.12
CA LEU A 76 -9.38 -10.77 -9.49
C LEU A 76 -9.57 -11.71 -8.30
N VAL A 77 -9.22 -11.24 -7.12
CA VAL A 77 -9.40 -11.93 -5.84
C VAL A 77 -10.60 -11.32 -5.13
N PRO A 78 -11.57 -12.13 -4.64
CA PRO A 78 -12.70 -11.61 -3.90
C PRO A 78 -12.28 -10.75 -2.70
N ASN A 79 -12.95 -9.62 -2.51
CA ASN A 79 -12.71 -8.66 -1.42
C ASN A 79 -11.28 -8.11 -1.34
N MET A 80 -10.54 -8.13 -2.47
CA MET A 80 -9.20 -7.54 -2.58
C MET A 80 -9.26 -6.25 -3.40
N PHE A 81 -8.62 -5.21 -2.88
CA PHE A 81 -8.52 -3.91 -3.53
C PHE A 81 -7.14 -3.29 -3.28
N ILE A 82 -6.53 -2.77 -4.33
CA ILE A 82 -5.24 -2.09 -4.28
C ILE A 82 -5.40 -0.74 -4.96
N PRO A 83 -5.58 0.36 -4.22
CA PRO A 83 -5.69 1.69 -4.81
C PRO A 83 -4.36 2.08 -5.48
N ASP A 84 -4.45 2.77 -6.62
CA ASP A 84 -3.27 3.27 -7.32
C ASP A 84 -2.93 4.68 -6.86
N TYR A 85 -1.88 4.82 -6.08
CA TYR A 85 -1.35 6.10 -5.59
C TYR A 85 -0.43 6.81 -6.61
N GLY A 86 -0.38 6.36 -7.85
CA GLY A 86 0.46 6.95 -8.89
C GLY A 86 1.97 6.74 -8.69
N SER A 87 2.38 5.81 -7.82
CA SER A 87 3.78 5.50 -7.55
C SER A 87 3.98 4.02 -7.16
N ARG A 88 5.18 3.49 -7.40
CA ARG A 88 5.60 2.16 -6.91
C ARG A 88 6.02 2.17 -5.43
N LEU A 89 6.25 3.32 -4.82
CA LEU A 89 6.60 3.43 -3.40
C LEU A 89 5.58 2.75 -2.50
N THR A 90 4.32 2.83 -2.84
CA THR A 90 3.24 2.35 -1.99
C THR A 90 2.33 1.38 -2.72
N SER A 91 2.34 0.13 -2.27
CA SER A 91 1.35 -0.89 -2.66
C SER A 91 0.50 -1.23 -1.44
N ALA A 92 -0.55 -0.44 -1.20
CA ALA A 92 -1.46 -0.67 -0.08
C ALA A 92 -2.50 -1.71 -0.47
N VAL A 93 -2.33 -2.93 0.01
CA VAL A 93 -3.25 -4.04 -0.24
C VAL A 93 -4.33 -4.07 0.82
N TYR A 94 -5.59 -4.06 0.39
CA TYR A 94 -6.77 -4.23 1.24
C TYR A 94 -7.41 -5.58 0.95
N ILE A 95 -7.65 -6.38 1.99
CA ILE A 95 -8.40 -7.65 1.91
C ILE A 95 -9.43 -7.65 3.04
N ARG A 96 -10.72 -7.91 2.71
CA ARG A 96 -11.82 -8.00 3.67
C ARG A 96 -11.95 -6.77 4.58
N GLY A 97 -11.62 -5.58 4.10
CA GLY A 97 -11.66 -4.36 4.90
C GLY A 97 -10.41 -4.06 5.71
N ILE A 98 -9.43 -4.94 5.70
CA ILE A 98 -8.14 -4.76 6.38
C ILE A 98 -7.11 -4.31 5.36
N GLY A 99 -6.53 -3.13 5.57
CA GLY A 99 -5.55 -2.54 4.65
C GLY A 99 -4.63 -1.54 5.35
N SER A 100 -3.65 -1.01 4.61
CA SER A 100 -2.69 -0.07 5.18
C SER A 100 -2.21 0.96 4.17
N ARG A 101 -2.40 2.23 4.50
CA ARG A 101 -1.77 3.38 3.80
C ARG A 101 -0.41 3.76 4.40
N ILE A 102 -0.07 3.25 5.56
CA ILE A 102 1.19 3.51 6.29
C ILE A 102 2.28 2.51 5.87
N ASN A 103 3.49 2.71 6.37
CA ASN A 103 4.66 1.90 5.98
C ASN A 103 4.53 0.41 6.31
N THR A 104 3.92 0.06 7.45
CA THR A 104 3.68 -1.34 7.82
C THR A 104 2.55 -1.94 7.00
N PRO A 105 2.78 -3.00 6.20
CA PRO A 105 1.72 -3.66 5.45
C PRO A 105 0.77 -4.44 6.37
N SER A 106 -0.48 -4.61 5.95
CA SER A 106 -1.47 -5.47 6.63
C SER A 106 -1.62 -6.84 5.95
N VAL A 107 -1.09 -6.97 4.74
CA VAL A 107 -1.06 -8.20 3.94
C VAL A 107 0.41 -8.54 3.67
N GLY A 108 0.82 -9.76 3.99
CA GLY A 108 2.19 -10.22 3.77
C GLY A 108 2.44 -10.59 2.30
N LEU A 109 3.68 -10.43 1.86
CA LEU A 109 4.14 -10.90 0.56
C LEU A 109 5.32 -11.85 0.74
N TYR A 110 5.25 -13.01 0.07
CA TYR A 110 6.33 -13.98 -0.01
C TYR A 110 6.61 -14.32 -1.48
N VAL A 111 7.88 -14.34 -1.86
CA VAL A 111 8.33 -14.78 -3.18
C VAL A 111 9.25 -15.98 -2.99
N ASP A 112 8.89 -17.13 -3.54
CA ASP A 112 9.61 -18.41 -3.37
C ASP A 112 9.98 -18.71 -1.91
N ASN A 113 9.03 -18.52 -1.00
CA ASN A 113 9.08 -18.65 0.48
C ASN A 113 9.84 -17.54 1.22
N ILE A 114 10.43 -16.57 0.53
CA ILE A 114 11.17 -15.48 1.14
C ILE A 114 10.22 -14.32 1.46
N PRO A 115 10.16 -13.82 2.71
CA PRO A 115 9.30 -12.73 3.08
C PRO A 115 9.81 -11.38 2.54
N TYR A 116 8.93 -10.60 1.91
CA TYR A 116 9.16 -9.21 1.56
C TYR A 116 8.57 -8.35 2.68
N ILE A 117 9.44 -7.75 3.49
CA ILE A 117 9.03 -7.10 4.75
C ILE A 117 8.46 -5.70 4.49
N ASP A 118 9.07 -4.94 3.57
CA ASP A 118 8.66 -3.58 3.23
C ASP A 118 7.73 -3.56 2.01
N LYS A 119 6.63 -2.80 2.09
CA LYS A 119 5.66 -2.72 0.99
C LYS A 119 6.17 -1.98 -0.25
N SER A 120 7.22 -1.17 -0.12
CA SER A 120 7.89 -0.54 -1.28
C SER A 120 8.60 -1.55 -2.18
N ALA A 121 8.80 -2.79 -1.68
CA ALA A 121 9.30 -3.91 -2.46
C ALA A 121 8.21 -4.76 -3.13
N PHE A 122 6.91 -4.47 -2.94
CA PHE A 122 5.81 -5.35 -3.38
C PHE A 122 5.51 -5.27 -4.88
N ASP A 123 5.80 -4.14 -5.53
CA ASP A 123 5.59 -3.95 -6.96
C ASP A 123 6.92 -4.09 -7.71
N PHE A 124 7.16 -5.24 -8.32
CA PHE A 124 8.36 -5.63 -9.08
C PHE A 124 7.96 -6.30 -10.40
N ASP A 125 8.94 -6.77 -11.20
CA ASP A 125 8.66 -7.47 -12.46
C ASP A 125 7.99 -8.83 -12.26
N TYR A 126 6.89 -9.05 -13.00
CA TYR A 126 6.03 -10.23 -12.93
C TYR A 126 6.18 -11.17 -14.15
N SER A 127 7.24 -11.03 -14.95
CA SER A 127 7.40 -11.78 -16.21
C SER A 127 7.64 -13.27 -16.05
N ASP A 128 8.25 -13.71 -14.93
CA ASP A 128 8.70 -15.09 -14.68
C ASP A 128 7.83 -15.82 -13.62
N ILE A 129 6.60 -15.40 -13.44
CA ILE A 129 5.72 -15.97 -12.42
C ILE A 129 5.01 -17.19 -12.98
N GLU A 130 5.05 -18.29 -12.22
CA GLU A 130 4.31 -19.51 -12.49
C GLU A 130 2.92 -19.47 -11.85
N ARG A 131 2.85 -18.99 -10.58
CA ARG A 131 1.62 -18.97 -9.81
C ARG A 131 1.61 -17.87 -8.76
N ILE A 132 0.43 -17.32 -8.50
CA ILE A 132 0.15 -16.42 -7.39
C ILE A 132 -0.94 -17.04 -6.52
N ASP A 133 -0.64 -17.21 -5.22
CA ASP A 133 -1.59 -17.68 -4.22
C ASP A 133 -1.97 -16.54 -3.31
N VAL A 134 -3.25 -16.31 -3.10
CA VAL A 134 -3.75 -15.29 -2.18
C VAL A 134 -4.59 -15.96 -1.10
N LEU A 135 -4.06 -15.99 0.13
CA LEU A 135 -4.76 -16.46 1.32
C LEU A 135 -5.45 -15.27 1.96
N ARG A 136 -6.75 -15.36 2.19
CA ARG A 136 -7.56 -14.27 2.76
C ARG A 136 -7.87 -14.52 4.23
N GLY A 137 -7.91 -13.43 5.00
CA GLY A 137 -8.03 -13.48 6.45
C GLY A 137 -6.69 -13.75 7.15
N PRO A 138 -6.62 -13.57 8.48
CA PRO A 138 -5.38 -13.62 9.24
C PRO A 138 -4.62 -14.94 9.11
N GLN A 139 -3.35 -14.85 8.76
CA GLN A 139 -2.40 -15.94 8.69
C GLN A 139 -1.31 -15.84 9.77
N GLY A 140 -1.61 -15.13 10.87
CA GLY A 140 -0.64 -14.75 11.90
C GLY A 140 0.08 -15.95 12.55
N THR A 141 -0.57 -17.09 12.74
CA THR A 141 0.01 -18.25 13.43
C THR A 141 1.25 -18.82 12.71
N LEU A 142 1.21 -18.95 11.39
CA LEU A 142 2.36 -19.46 10.63
C LEU A 142 3.25 -18.34 10.05
N TYR A 143 2.69 -17.17 9.78
CA TYR A 143 3.39 -16.10 9.04
C TYR A 143 3.68 -14.84 9.89
N GLY A 144 3.07 -14.73 11.09
CA GLY A 144 3.37 -13.68 12.06
C GLY A 144 2.83 -12.31 11.69
N ARG A 145 3.71 -11.31 11.86
CA ARG A 145 3.36 -9.90 11.62
C ARG A 145 2.94 -9.65 10.18
N ASN A 146 2.15 -8.59 10.00
CA ASN A 146 1.75 -8.08 8.68
C ASN A 146 0.97 -9.08 7.80
N ALA A 147 0.47 -10.17 8.38
CA ALA A 147 -0.41 -11.14 7.75
C ALA A 147 -1.84 -11.09 8.34
N MET A 148 -2.28 -9.90 8.74
CA MET A 148 -3.55 -9.66 9.42
C MET A 148 -4.74 -9.67 8.45
N GLY A 149 -4.61 -9.07 7.27
CA GLY A 149 -5.62 -9.11 6.21
C GLY A 149 -5.53 -10.35 5.33
N GLY A 150 -4.34 -10.91 5.20
CA GLY A 150 -4.05 -12.05 4.35
C GLY A 150 -2.58 -12.20 3.97
N LEU A 151 -2.34 -13.05 2.99
CA LEU A 151 -1.00 -13.35 2.50
C LEU A 151 -1.02 -13.54 0.99
N ILE A 152 -0.05 -12.96 0.30
CA ILE A 152 0.22 -13.20 -1.13
C ILE A 152 1.51 -14.00 -1.24
N LYS A 153 1.44 -15.14 -1.92
CA LYS A 153 2.61 -15.99 -2.22
C LYS A 153 2.81 -16.02 -3.72
N ILE A 154 3.99 -15.67 -4.17
CA ILE A 154 4.38 -15.68 -5.57
C ILE A 154 5.40 -16.79 -5.77
N HIS A 155 5.18 -17.61 -6.78
CA HIS A 155 6.05 -18.70 -7.15
C HIS A 155 6.61 -18.45 -8.54
N THR A 156 7.93 -18.47 -8.68
CA THR A 156 8.60 -18.37 -9.97
C THR A 156 8.78 -19.76 -10.61
N LYS A 157 8.98 -19.80 -11.93
CA LYS A 157 9.17 -21.05 -12.68
C LYS A 157 10.40 -21.82 -12.18
N SER A 158 10.23 -23.14 -12.02
CA SER A 158 11.33 -24.00 -11.63
C SER A 158 12.16 -24.43 -12.84
N PRO A 159 13.50 -24.25 -12.82
CA PRO A 159 14.37 -24.69 -13.90
C PRO A 159 14.50 -26.23 -14.03
N PHE A 160 13.98 -27.01 -13.05
CA PHE A 160 13.88 -28.46 -13.21
C PHE A 160 12.67 -28.89 -14.06
N SER A 161 11.53 -28.24 -13.91
CA SER A 161 10.29 -28.57 -14.62
C SER A 161 10.13 -27.80 -15.92
N TYR A 162 10.75 -26.62 -16.04
CA TYR A 162 10.68 -25.75 -17.21
C TYR A 162 12.04 -25.64 -17.87
N GLN A 163 12.11 -25.82 -19.21
CA GLN A 163 13.35 -25.82 -19.98
C GLN A 163 13.22 -24.94 -21.22
N GLY A 164 14.34 -24.36 -21.68
CA GLY A 164 14.40 -23.51 -22.89
C GLY A 164 14.56 -22.04 -22.57
N THR A 165 14.38 -21.22 -23.60
CA THR A 165 14.52 -19.76 -23.52
C THR A 165 13.20 -19.10 -23.85
N ASP A 166 12.66 -18.31 -22.95
CA ASP A 166 11.47 -17.48 -23.16
C ASP A 166 11.90 -16.07 -23.57
N LEU A 167 11.49 -15.62 -24.74
CA LEU A 167 11.62 -14.25 -25.22
C LEU A 167 10.24 -13.60 -25.28
N ARG A 168 10.11 -12.41 -24.76
CA ARG A 168 8.92 -11.59 -24.83
C ARG A 168 9.30 -10.19 -25.30
N ILE A 169 8.60 -9.65 -26.32
CA ILE A 169 8.75 -8.29 -26.80
C ILE A 169 7.37 -7.73 -27.05
N GLY A 170 7.07 -6.57 -26.46
CA GLY A 170 5.77 -5.92 -26.59
C GLY A 170 5.87 -4.44 -26.87
N ALA A 171 4.87 -3.93 -27.56
CA ALA A 171 4.66 -2.51 -27.79
C ALA A 171 3.17 -2.16 -27.64
N GLY A 172 2.89 -0.98 -27.13
CA GLY A 172 1.52 -0.54 -26.88
C GLY A 172 1.33 0.96 -27.01
N THR A 173 0.08 1.37 -26.91
CA THR A 173 -0.29 2.78 -26.85
C THR A 173 0.43 3.50 -25.72
N HIS A 174 0.51 4.84 -25.79
CA HIS A 174 1.21 5.69 -24.83
C HIS A 174 2.71 5.43 -24.75
N ASN A 175 3.32 4.97 -25.86
CA ASN A 175 4.73 4.63 -25.93
C ASN A 175 5.15 3.59 -24.88
N ALA A 176 4.34 2.56 -24.71
CA ALA A 176 4.66 1.45 -23.82
C ALA A 176 5.49 0.41 -24.58
N TYR A 177 6.62 0.00 -24.01
CA TYR A 177 7.50 -1.05 -24.53
C TYR A 177 7.91 -1.97 -23.40
N ASN A 178 7.88 -3.28 -23.66
CA ASN A 178 8.37 -4.26 -22.71
C ASN A 178 9.19 -5.32 -23.42
N THR A 179 10.23 -5.79 -22.77
CA THR A 179 11.00 -6.93 -23.23
C THR A 179 11.50 -7.75 -22.06
N SER A 180 11.48 -9.07 -22.21
CA SER A 180 12.13 -9.98 -21.25
C SER A 180 12.72 -11.16 -21.95
N LEU A 181 13.83 -11.65 -21.43
CA LEU A 181 14.51 -12.86 -21.88
C LEU A 181 14.89 -13.67 -20.65
N THR A 182 14.44 -14.92 -20.59
CA THR A 182 14.81 -15.84 -19.50
C THR A 182 15.17 -17.20 -20.06
N HIS A 183 16.35 -17.70 -19.70
CA HIS A 183 16.84 -19.03 -20.06
C HIS A 183 16.74 -19.97 -18.87
N TYR A 184 16.19 -21.16 -19.09
CA TYR A 184 16.04 -22.24 -18.11
C TYR A 184 16.80 -23.46 -18.62
N HIS A 185 17.71 -23.96 -17.80
CA HIS A 185 18.59 -25.07 -18.19
C HIS A 185 18.75 -26.08 -17.06
N ARG A 186 18.47 -27.32 -17.36
CA ARG A 186 18.78 -28.47 -16.50
C ARG A 186 20.12 -29.06 -16.94
N VAL A 187 21.17 -28.74 -16.19
CA VAL A 187 22.53 -29.19 -16.48
C VAL A 187 22.69 -30.69 -16.21
N SER A 188 22.03 -31.19 -15.17
CA SER A 188 22.10 -32.60 -14.74
C SER A 188 20.85 -32.96 -13.93
N GLU A 189 20.74 -34.23 -13.52
CA GLU A 189 19.72 -34.71 -12.58
C GLU A 189 19.80 -34.00 -11.22
N ARG A 190 20.94 -33.36 -10.90
CA ARG A 190 21.18 -32.72 -9.60
C ARG A 190 21.27 -31.21 -9.67
N PHE A 191 21.39 -30.59 -10.83
CA PHE A 191 21.55 -29.16 -10.94
C PHE A 191 20.77 -28.57 -12.11
N ALA A 192 20.00 -27.56 -11.83
CA ALA A 192 19.30 -26.74 -12.82
C ALA A 192 19.38 -25.27 -12.44
N PHE A 193 19.38 -24.37 -13.43
CA PHE A 193 19.36 -22.95 -13.20
C PHE A 193 18.48 -22.22 -14.21
N SER A 194 18.01 -21.03 -13.83
CA SER A 194 17.46 -20.05 -14.73
C SER A 194 18.16 -18.70 -14.55
N THR A 195 18.27 -17.96 -15.64
CA THR A 195 18.80 -16.61 -15.64
C THR A 195 18.06 -15.77 -16.66
N GLY A 196 17.77 -14.53 -16.32
CA GLY A 196 17.02 -13.66 -17.23
C GLY A 196 17.12 -12.20 -16.87
N GLY A 197 16.64 -11.36 -17.78
CA GLY A 197 16.55 -9.93 -17.61
C GLY A 197 15.32 -9.36 -18.29
N PHE A 198 14.95 -8.16 -17.91
CA PHE A 198 13.80 -7.46 -18.47
C PHE A 198 14.08 -5.94 -18.58
N TYR A 199 13.30 -5.30 -19.43
CA TYR A 199 13.19 -3.87 -19.53
C TYR A 199 11.76 -3.48 -19.86
N ASP A 200 11.18 -2.56 -19.08
CA ASP A 200 9.85 -2.00 -19.27
C ASP A 200 9.93 -0.47 -19.33
N TYR A 201 9.18 0.12 -20.26
CA TYR A 201 9.05 1.56 -20.42
C TYR A 201 7.59 1.92 -20.68
N GLU A 202 7.06 2.92 -19.96
CA GLU A 202 5.77 3.56 -20.20
C GLU A 202 5.95 5.08 -20.38
N GLY A 203 5.47 5.62 -21.47
CA GLY A 203 5.59 7.06 -21.78
C GLY A 203 4.65 7.98 -21.01
N GLY A 204 3.81 7.41 -20.12
CA GLY A 204 2.85 8.12 -19.26
C GLY A 204 1.53 8.45 -19.95
N PHE A 205 0.51 8.69 -19.12
CA PHE A 205 -0.89 8.92 -19.52
C PHE A 205 -1.35 10.34 -19.21
N PHE A 206 -0.89 10.91 -18.10
CA PHE A 206 -1.44 12.13 -17.51
C PHE A 206 -0.55 13.34 -17.77
N ARG A 207 -1.17 14.47 -18.08
CA ARG A 207 -0.49 15.72 -18.44
C ARG A 207 -0.67 16.76 -17.34
N ASN A 208 0.38 17.49 -17.04
CA ASN A 208 0.40 18.58 -16.08
C ASN A 208 0.22 19.93 -16.80
N ALA A 209 -0.84 20.65 -16.47
CA ALA A 209 -1.19 21.92 -17.08
C ALA A 209 -0.20 23.05 -16.70
N ALA A 210 0.36 23.03 -15.49
CA ALA A 210 1.33 24.02 -15.02
C ALA A 210 2.74 23.80 -15.60
N LEU A 211 3.04 22.57 -16.10
CA LEU A 211 4.32 22.22 -16.69
C LEU A 211 4.19 21.96 -18.21
N GLU A 212 3.66 22.94 -18.94
CA GLU A 212 3.56 22.91 -20.42
C GLU A 212 2.93 21.61 -20.97
N ASN A 213 1.95 21.05 -20.25
CA ASN A 213 1.33 19.78 -20.59
C ASN A 213 2.30 18.58 -20.68
N LYS A 214 3.41 18.63 -19.96
CA LYS A 214 4.34 17.51 -19.84
C LYS A 214 3.68 16.32 -19.17
N LYS A 215 3.98 15.11 -19.64
CA LYS A 215 3.52 13.87 -19.00
C LYS A 215 4.28 13.61 -17.70
N THR A 216 3.55 13.40 -16.60
CA THR A 216 4.11 13.32 -15.24
C THR A 216 4.40 11.90 -14.79
N ASP A 217 3.70 10.90 -15.35
CA ASP A 217 3.71 9.52 -14.91
C ASP A 217 4.51 8.57 -15.80
N LYS A 218 5.54 9.10 -16.50
CA LYS A 218 6.50 8.27 -17.24
C LYS A 218 7.19 7.32 -16.28
N SER A 219 7.44 6.08 -16.73
CA SER A 219 8.16 5.11 -15.91
C SER A 219 9.05 4.22 -16.75
N GLN A 220 10.17 3.80 -16.18
CA GLN A 220 11.03 2.76 -16.71
C GLN A 220 11.53 1.86 -15.59
N SER A 221 11.73 0.59 -15.91
CA SER A 221 12.36 -0.37 -15.02
C SER A 221 13.18 -1.37 -15.80
N ALA A 222 14.30 -1.78 -15.21
CA ALA A 222 15.18 -2.79 -15.76
C ALA A 222 15.70 -3.67 -14.64
N GLY A 223 15.92 -4.94 -14.92
CA GLY A 223 16.44 -5.84 -13.91
C GLY A 223 16.87 -7.17 -14.47
N GLY A 224 17.36 -8.01 -13.56
CA GLY A 224 17.75 -9.37 -13.84
C GLY A 224 17.51 -10.27 -12.67
N ARG A 225 17.43 -11.57 -12.96
CA ARG A 225 17.24 -12.60 -11.95
C ARG A 225 18.05 -13.83 -12.26
N PHE A 226 18.38 -14.54 -11.20
CA PHE A 226 19.04 -15.85 -11.25
C PHE A 226 18.38 -16.76 -10.22
N ARG A 227 18.11 -18.00 -10.61
CA ARG A 227 17.70 -19.07 -9.70
C ARG A 227 18.52 -20.31 -9.99
N GLY A 228 19.13 -20.88 -8.94
CA GLY A 228 19.88 -22.12 -9.02
C GLY A 228 19.32 -23.14 -8.03
N ILE A 229 18.97 -24.33 -8.51
CA ILE A 229 18.50 -25.44 -7.67
C ILE A 229 19.54 -26.56 -7.73
N TYR A 230 20.03 -26.97 -6.57
CA TYR A 230 21.00 -28.05 -6.43
C TYR A 230 20.49 -29.13 -5.49
N LEU A 231 20.58 -30.38 -5.93
CA LEU A 231 20.19 -31.59 -5.22
C LEU A 231 21.46 -32.40 -4.87
N PRO A 232 22.17 -32.09 -3.76
CA PRO A 232 23.40 -32.79 -3.36
C PRO A 232 23.18 -34.28 -3.19
N SER A 233 22.00 -34.66 -2.71
CA SER A 233 21.55 -36.06 -2.58
C SER A 233 20.03 -36.12 -2.72
N GLU A 234 19.44 -37.30 -2.66
CA GLU A 234 17.99 -37.51 -2.69
C GLU A 234 17.25 -36.83 -1.53
N ASN A 235 17.95 -36.60 -0.42
CA ASN A 235 17.36 -36.01 0.79
C ASN A 235 17.61 -34.51 0.94
N TRP A 236 18.51 -33.92 0.16
CA TRP A 236 18.88 -32.52 0.29
C TRP A 236 18.55 -31.74 -0.96
N LYS A 237 18.00 -30.53 -0.74
CA LYS A 237 17.77 -29.53 -1.76
C LYS A 237 18.28 -28.18 -1.28
N ALA A 238 18.98 -27.47 -2.17
CA ALA A 238 19.34 -26.06 -2.02
C ALA A 238 18.74 -25.28 -3.21
N ASP A 239 18.04 -24.19 -2.95
CA ASP A 239 17.37 -23.35 -3.95
C ASP A 239 17.72 -21.90 -3.68
N LEU A 240 18.63 -21.36 -4.49
CA LEU A 240 19.12 -19.98 -4.42
C LEU A 240 18.40 -19.11 -5.42
N ASN A 241 17.85 -18.01 -4.96
CA ASN A 241 17.21 -16.97 -5.77
C ASN A 241 17.94 -15.65 -5.58
N VAL A 242 18.23 -14.95 -6.66
CA VAL A 242 18.78 -13.59 -6.66
C VAL A 242 18.04 -12.78 -7.71
N SER A 243 17.52 -11.61 -7.32
CA SER A 243 16.91 -10.67 -8.25
C SER A 243 17.34 -9.24 -7.95
N TYR A 244 17.57 -8.47 -8.98
CA TYR A 244 17.84 -7.03 -8.89
C TYR A 244 16.95 -6.27 -9.85
N GLU A 245 16.37 -5.16 -9.37
CA GLU A 245 15.56 -4.25 -10.17
C GLU A 245 15.94 -2.80 -9.89
N TYR A 246 16.16 -2.05 -10.95
CA TYR A 246 16.17 -0.59 -10.96
C TYR A 246 14.84 -0.08 -11.51
N SER A 247 14.28 0.94 -10.87
CA SER A 247 13.06 1.61 -11.31
C SER A 247 13.20 3.12 -11.18
N ASP A 248 12.79 3.82 -12.22
CA ASP A 248 12.74 5.27 -12.33
C ASP A 248 11.37 5.68 -12.86
N GLN A 249 10.64 6.48 -12.09
CA GLN A 249 9.33 6.95 -12.50
C GLN A 249 9.11 8.40 -12.10
N GLY A 250 8.36 9.13 -12.92
CA GLY A 250 7.63 10.30 -12.50
C GLY A 250 6.53 9.87 -11.51
N GLY A 251 5.48 10.62 -11.36
CA GLY A 251 4.38 10.11 -10.54
C GLY A 251 3.52 11.19 -9.95
N TYR A 252 2.61 10.70 -9.12
CA TYR A 252 1.67 11.50 -8.35
C TYR A 252 0.82 12.45 -9.23
N PRO A 253 0.19 11.93 -10.33
CA PRO A 253 -0.62 12.73 -11.25
C PRO A 253 -1.99 13.00 -10.66
N TYR A 254 -2.05 13.87 -9.65
CA TYR A 254 -3.26 14.15 -8.92
C TYR A 254 -4.00 15.34 -9.49
N TYR A 255 -5.24 15.10 -9.93
CA TYR A 255 -6.16 16.12 -10.38
C TYR A 255 -6.71 16.91 -9.21
N TYR A 256 -6.60 18.22 -9.26
CA TYR A 256 -7.22 19.10 -8.27
C TYR A 256 -8.75 19.07 -8.42
N THR A 257 -9.49 18.75 -7.37
CA THR A 257 -10.95 18.63 -7.40
C THR A 257 -11.68 19.85 -6.80
N GLY A 258 -10.92 20.82 -6.29
CA GLY A 258 -11.42 22.00 -5.62
C GLY A 258 -11.18 21.97 -4.11
N SER A 259 -11.51 23.07 -3.43
CA SER A 259 -11.48 23.14 -1.98
C SER A 259 -12.53 22.25 -1.33
N VAL A 260 -12.20 21.57 -0.24
CA VAL A 260 -13.14 20.78 0.59
C VAL A 260 -14.25 21.66 1.12
N ASN A 261 -13.92 22.91 1.52
CA ASN A 261 -14.91 23.94 1.81
C ASN A 261 -15.08 24.86 0.58
N PRO A 262 -16.19 24.77 -0.19
CA PRO A 262 -16.39 25.60 -1.37
C PRO A 262 -16.33 27.11 -1.11
N ALA A 263 -16.68 27.57 0.10
CA ALA A 263 -16.59 28.98 0.47
C ALA A 263 -15.15 29.50 0.59
N ALA A 264 -14.19 28.59 0.83
CA ALA A 264 -12.75 28.90 0.89
C ALA A 264 -12.06 28.81 -0.49
N GLN A 265 -12.77 28.46 -1.55
CA GLN A 265 -12.22 28.34 -2.91
C GLN A 265 -11.82 29.70 -3.46
N SER A 266 -10.52 29.92 -3.71
CA SER A 266 -10.05 31.14 -4.38
C SER A 266 -10.38 31.14 -5.86
N GLU A 267 -10.62 32.33 -6.43
CA GLU A 267 -10.91 32.48 -7.86
C GLU A 267 -9.74 31.99 -8.75
N GLU A 268 -8.51 32.24 -8.31
CA GLU A 268 -7.30 31.78 -8.98
C GLU A 268 -7.27 30.25 -9.11
N MET A 269 -7.53 29.55 -8.01
CA MET A 269 -7.50 28.08 -7.96
C MET A 269 -8.69 27.42 -8.68
N LYS A 270 -9.78 28.14 -8.96
CA LYS A 270 -10.92 27.61 -9.73
C LYS A 270 -10.52 27.16 -11.14
N SER A 271 -9.60 27.88 -11.78
CA SER A 271 -9.15 27.57 -13.13
C SER A 271 -8.40 26.22 -13.23
N TYR A 272 -7.88 25.72 -12.13
CA TYR A 272 -7.16 24.44 -12.06
C TYR A 272 -8.04 23.25 -11.73
N ILE A 273 -9.32 23.45 -11.40
CA ILE A 273 -10.22 22.32 -11.08
C ILE A 273 -10.30 21.37 -12.28
N GLY A 274 -10.09 20.08 -12.03
CA GLY A 274 -10.08 19.05 -13.06
C GLY A 274 -8.76 18.93 -13.83
N THR A 275 -7.69 19.61 -13.40
CA THR A 275 -6.35 19.52 -14.00
C THR A 275 -5.31 19.02 -12.99
N ILE A 276 -4.19 18.52 -13.48
CA ILE A 276 -2.97 18.31 -12.71
C ILE A 276 -2.17 19.59 -12.85
N SER A 277 -1.83 20.23 -11.72
CA SER A 277 -1.28 21.59 -11.73
C SER A 277 -0.08 21.81 -10.79
N ASN A 278 0.51 20.73 -10.26
CA ASN A 278 1.72 20.88 -9.47
C ASN A 278 2.83 21.60 -10.24
N ASN A 279 3.50 22.58 -9.59
CA ASN A 279 4.50 23.43 -10.22
C ASN A 279 5.88 22.80 -10.33
N ARG A 280 6.10 21.64 -9.66
CA ARG A 280 7.37 20.87 -9.70
C ARG A 280 7.12 19.43 -10.07
N GLU A 281 8.08 18.84 -10.82
CA GLU A 281 8.01 17.42 -11.19
C GLU A 281 8.26 16.54 -9.96
N SER A 282 7.33 15.63 -9.67
CA SER A 282 7.53 14.59 -8.69
C SER A 282 8.21 13.38 -9.32
N SER A 283 8.98 12.63 -8.51
CA SER A 283 9.71 11.46 -8.99
C SER A 283 9.91 10.40 -7.90
N TYR A 284 10.11 9.15 -8.35
CA TYR A 284 10.48 8.05 -7.48
C TYR A 284 11.51 7.15 -8.16
N TYR A 285 12.65 6.95 -7.50
CA TYR A 285 13.74 6.06 -7.92
C TYR A 285 13.90 4.94 -6.90
N ARG A 286 14.14 3.72 -7.39
CA ARG A 286 14.33 2.56 -6.51
C ARG A 286 15.37 1.60 -7.08
N ASN A 287 16.27 1.12 -6.20
CA ASN A 287 17.10 -0.04 -6.40
C ASN A 287 16.65 -1.11 -5.40
N LEU A 288 16.32 -2.29 -5.88
CA LEU A 288 15.82 -3.40 -5.09
C LEU A 288 16.62 -4.66 -5.41
N LEU A 289 17.36 -5.18 -4.43
CA LEU A 289 18.03 -6.47 -4.49
C LEU A 289 17.35 -7.43 -3.51
N ASN A 290 16.96 -8.58 -3.99
CA ASN A 290 16.46 -9.68 -3.16
C ASN A 290 17.33 -10.91 -3.38
N THR A 291 17.73 -11.54 -2.29
CA THR A 291 18.46 -12.80 -2.29
C THR A 291 17.82 -13.74 -1.30
N GLY A 292 17.63 -14.99 -1.69
CA GLY A 292 17.06 -16.01 -0.83
C GLY A 292 17.67 -17.36 -1.06
N LEU A 293 17.90 -18.06 0.04
CA LEU A 293 18.40 -19.43 0.06
C LEU A 293 17.40 -20.31 0.82
N ASN A 294 16.80 -21.26 0.12
CA ASN A 294 15.96 -22.29 0.72
C ASN A 294 16.77 -23.60 0.80
N LEU A 295 17.03 -24.07 2.00
CA LEU A 295 17.62 -25.37 2.26
C LEU A 295 16.55 -26.31 2.78
N GLU A 296 16.47 -27.51 2.23
CA GLU A 296 15.50 -28.53 2.64
C GLU A 296 16.20 -29.86 2.85
N TYR A 297 15.94 -30.49 3.99
CA TYR A 297 16.34 -31.85 4.30
C TYR A 297 15.13 -32.73 4.52
N GLN A 298 15.06 -33.81 3.75
CA GLN A 298 13.99 -34.79 3.76
C GLN A 298 14.38 -36.00 4.63
N ALA A 299 14.12 -35.98 5.95
CA ALA A 299 14.25 -37.16 6.81
C ALA A 299 13.13 -38.19 6.56
N GLN A 300 13.18 -39.34 7.15
CA GLN A 300 12.14 -40.36 6.98
C GLN A 300 10.76 -39.92 7.49
N ARG A 301 10.70 -39.25 8.67
CA ARG A 301 9.46 -38.88 9.37
C ARG A 301 9.13 -37.39 9.32
N PHE A 302 10.07 -36.56 8.98
CA PHE A 302 9.89 -35.11 8.94
C PHE A 302 10.67 -34.47 7.80
N THR A 303 10.35 -33.25 7.49
CA THR A 303 11.13 -32.35 6.62
C THR A 303 11.63 -31.21 7.47
N LEU A 304 12.91 -30.88 7.37
CA LEU A 304 13.52 -29.69 7.95
C LEU A 304 13.81 -28.71 6.81
N SER A 305 13.36 -27.47 6.97
CA SER A 305 13.59 -26.39 6.00
C SER A 305 14.22 -25.20 6.71
N ALA A 306 15.23 -24.59 6.10
CA ALA A 306 15.82 -23.32 6.51
C ALA A 306 15.69 -22.33 5.33
N VAL A 307 15.15 -21.16 5.59
CA VAL A 307 14.90 -20.12 4.58
C VAL A 307 15.58 -18.84 5.03
N THR A 308 16.71 -18.53 4.41
CA THR A 308 17.46 -17.28 4.63
C THR A 308 17.10 -16.28 3.56
N GLY A 309 16.70 -15.09 3.94
CA GLY A 309 16.36 -13.98 3.04
C GLY A 309 17.21 -12.75 3.33
N TYR A 310 17.74 -12.11 2.29
CA TYR A 310 18.36 -10.80 2.38
C TYR A 310 17.73 -9.86 1.34
N GLN A 311 17.26 -8.70 1.80
CA GLN A 311 16.71 -7.65 0.96
C GLN A 311 17.47 -6.36 1.17
N PHE A 312 17.89 -5.73 0.08
CA PHE A 312 18.42 -4.38 0.06
C PHE A 312 17.52 -3.50 -0.80
N LEU A 313 17.05 -2.41 -0.22
CA LEU A 313 16.27 -1.39 -0.92
C LEU A 313 16.91 -0.02 -0.68
N LYS A 314 17.15 0.70 -1.77
CA LYS A 314 17.56 2.10 -1.73
C LYS A 314 16.63 2.88 -2.65
N ASP A 315 15.91 3.83 -2.09
CA ASP A 315 14.99 4.65 -2.85
C ASP A 315 15.14 6.14 -2.59
N ARG A 316 14.52 6.92 -3.46
CA ARG A 316 14.38 8.36 -3.35
C ARG A 316 13.03 8.76 -3.91
N MET A 317 12.21 9.38 -3.09
CA MET A 317 10.98 10.05 -3.46
C MET A 317 11.18 11.56 -3.40
N PHE A 318 10.74 12.27 -4.42
CA PHE A 318 10.60 13.72 -4.41
C PHE A 318 9.18 14.08 -4.81
N ILE A 319 8.51 14.87 -4.00
CA ILE A 319 7.10 15.25 -4.22
C ILE A 319 6.95 16.76 -4.02
N ASP A 320 6.26 17.39 -4.97
CA ASP A 320 5.56 18.65 -4.77
C ASP A 320 4.31 18.35 -3.95
N GLN A 321 4.40 18.57 -2.63
CA GLN A 321 3.48 17.99 -1.65
C GLN A 321 2.17 18.76 -1.51
N ASP A 322 2.10 20.00 -1.98
CA ASP A 322 0.84 20.74 -2.04
C ASP A 322 -0.01 20.40 -3.27
N PHE A 323 0.59 19.75 -4.29
CA PHE A 323 -0.04 19.28 -5.54
C PHE A 323 -0.77 20.37 -6.33
N THR A 324 -0.41 21.65 -6.13
CA THR A 324 -1.05 22.80 -6.76
C THR A 324 -0.06 23.58 -7.63
N ALA A 325 -0.55 24.65 -8.27
CA ALA A 325 0.29 25.58 -9.02
C ALA A 325 1.06 26.56 -8.10
N LYS A 326 0.80 26.54 -6.78
CA LYS A 326 1.51 27.36 -5.80
C LYS A 326 2.81 26.70 -5.38
N ASP A 327 3.81 27.49 -5.01
CA ASP A 327 5.09 26.97 -4.52
C ASP A 327 5.12 26.96 -2.98
N ILE A 328 4.31 26.04 -2.37
CA ILE A 328 4.12 26.00 -0.92
C ILE A 328 5.22 25.15 -0.26
N TYR A 329 5.33 23.86 -0.56
CA TYR A 329 6.39 23.03 0.01
C TYR A 329 6.65 21.75 -0.77
N THR A 330 7.89 21.30 -0.68
CA THR A 330 8.35 20.03 -1.27
C THR A 330 8.81 19.07 -0.18
N LEU A 331 8.58 17.79 -0.40
CA LEU A 331 9.07 16.70 0.43
C LEU A 331 10.04 15.84 -0.37
N GLU A 332 11.24 15.63 0.16
CA GLU A 332 12.14 14.60 -0.30
C GLU A 332 12.23 13.49 0.76
N GLN A 333 12.25 12.23 0.34
CA GLN A 333 12.50 11.09 1.22
C GLN A 333 13.49 10.15 0.56
N LYS A 334 14.61 9.92 1.21
CA LYS A 334 15.62 8.93 0.82
C LYS A 334 15.66 7.84 1.87
N GLN A 335 15.54 6.59 1.44
CA GLN A 335 15.63 5.46 2.34
C GLN A 335 16.73 4.50 1.92
N ARG A 336 17.35 3.90 2.93
CA ARG A 336 18.25 2.77 2.77
C ARG A 336 17.85 1.70 3.77
N ILE A 337 17.39 0.57 3.24
CA ILE A 337 16.82 -0.53 4.01
C ILE A 337 17.64 -1.77 3.72
N HIS A 338 18.14 -2.41 4.78
CA HIS A 338 18.72 -3.74 4.75
C HIS A 338 17.87 -4.62 5.65
N THR A 339 17.41 -5.76 5.16
CA THR A 339 16.64 -6.72 5.94
C THR A 339 17.26 -8.10 5.78
N LEU A 340 17.62 -8.70 6.90
CA LEU A 340 18.06 -10.09 6.97
C LEU A 340 16.99 -10.89 7.71
N SER A 341 16.50 -11.97 7.13
CA SER A 341 15.52 -12.87 7.75
C SER A 341 15.98 -14.31 7.72
N GLU A 342 15.61 -15.05 8.76
CA GLU A 342 15.87 -16.49 8.88
C GLU A 342 14.63 -17.19 9.41
N GLU A 343 14.28 -18.31 8.79
CA GLU A 343 13.18 -19.15 9.23
C GLU A 343 13.58 -20.61 9.19
N ILE A 344 13.48 -21.30 10.31
CA ILE A 344 13.74 -22.74 10.40
C ILE A 344 12.45 -23.43 10.77
N VAL A 345 12.00 -24.37 9.94
CA VAL A 345 10.75 -25.10 10.11
C VAL A 345 10.97 -26.59 10.02
N MET A 346 10.47 -27.31 11.00
CA MET A 346 10.36 -28.76 10.97
C MET A 346 8.88 -29.14 10.86
N LYS A 347 8.55 -30.00 9.90
CA LYS A 347 7.18 -30.47 9.70
C LYS A 347 7.10 -31.97 9.50
N SER A 348 6.01 -32.59 9.95
CA SER A 348 5.74 -34.01 9.75
C SER A 348 5.56 -34.35 8.29
N LYS A 349 5.97 -35.54 7.89
CA LYS A 349 5.71 -36.12 6.58
C LYS A 349 4.47 -37.00 6.55
N GLY A 350 3.90 -37.15 5.36
CA GLY A 350 2.95 -38.17 5.02
C GLY A 350 1.53 -37.92 5.48
N SER A 351 0.73 -38.98 5.37
CA SER A 351 -0.71 -39.01 5.65
C SER A 351 -1.03 -39.41 7.09
N SER A 352 -0.09 -39.20 8.06
CA SER A 352 -0.34 -39.56 9.45
C SER A 352 -1.56 -38.84 10.00
N ARG A 353 -2.27 -39.48 10.95
CA ARG A 353 -3.41 -38.84 11.63
C ARG A 353 -3.02 -37.59 12.41
N TRP A 354 -1.77 -37.50 12.84
CA TRP A 354 -1.22 -36.30 13.44
C TRP A 354 -0.19 -35.65 12.53
N GLN A 355 -0.54 -34.47 12.00
CA GLN A 355 0.32 -33.64 11.18
C GLN A 355 0.70 -32.40 11.99
N TRP A 356 1.95 -32.00 11.91
CA TRP A 356 2.43 -30.84 12.66
C TRP A 356 3.50 -30.06 11.89
N ALA A 357 3.61 -28.78 12.23
CA ALA A 357 4.70 -27.90 11.81
C ALA A 357 5.12 -27.07 13.02
N THR A 358 6.41 -27.03 13.29
CA THR A 358 7.03 -26.23 14.36
C THR A 358 8.18 -25.45 13.77
N GLY A 359 8.32 -24.19 14.13
CA GLY A 359 9.41 -23.38 13.61
C GLY A 359 9.76 -22.18 14.45
N VAL A 360 10.91 -21.63 14.14
CA VAL A 360 11.39 -20.35 14.63
C VAL A 360 11.56 -19.40 13.45
N PHE A 361 11.29 -18.11 13.67
CA PHE A 361 11.46 -17.06 12.69
C PHE A 361 12.13 -15.87 13.34
N GLY A 362 13.01 -15.20 12.62
CA GLY A 362 13.58 -13.94 13.05
C GLY A 362 13.96 -13.07 11.86
N PHE A 363 13.90 -11.75 12.04
CA PHE A 363 14.53 -10.83 11.11
C PHE A 363 15.07 -9.60 11.84
N TYR A 364 16.04 -9.00 11.21
CA TYR A 364 16.56 -7.69 11.58
C TYR A 364 16.54 -6.76 10.39
N GLN A 365 15.99 -5.57 10.58
CA GLN A 365 15.92 -4.53 9.56
C GLN A 365 16.68 -3.28 10.03
N TRP A 366 17.61 -2.81 9.19
CA TRP A 366 18.26 -1.51 9.34
C TRP A 366 17.59 -0.54 8.37
N LEU A 367 16.84 0.40 8.88
CA LEU A 367 16.18 1.42 8.08
C LEU A 367 16.72 2.79 8.44
N LYS A 368 17.36 3.45 7.48
CA LYS A 368 17.76 4.86 7.56
C LYS A 368 16.91 5.67 6.61
N THR A 369 16.35 6.76 7.12
CA THR A 369 15.51 7.69 6.33
C THR A 369 16.05 9.10 6.50
N ASP A 370 16.30 9.77 5.37
CA ASP A 370 16.56 11.19 5.26
C ASP A 370 15.34 11.83 4.58
N ALA A 371 14.62 12.70 5.29
CA ALA A 371 13.31 13.20 4.87
C ALA A 371 13.18 14.72 5.06
N PRO A 372 13.96 15.55 4.33
CA PRO A 372 13.85 16.99 4.41
C PRO A 372 12.52 17.49 3.81
N VAL A 373 11.92 18.47 4.51
CA VAL A 373 10.77 19.26 4.05
C VAL A 373 11.26 20.68 3.80
N THR A 374 10.94 21.23 2.62
CA THR A 374 11.32 22.61 2.27
C THR A 374 10.08 23.44 2.01
N PHE A 375 9.79 24.40 2.90
CA PHE A 375 8.81 25.43 2.60
C PHE A 375 9.40 26.42 1.61
N ARG A 376 8.62 26.74 0.61
CA ARG A 376 8.96 27.59 -0.52
C ARG A 376 8.34 28.99 -0.36
N GLU A 377 8.42 29.82 -1.39
CA GLU A 377 8.00 31.22 -1.35
C GLU A 377 6.56 31.40 -0.85
N ASP A 378 5.58 30.74 -1.45
CA ASP A 378 4.18 30.81 -1.01
C ASP A 378 3.99 30.22 0.38
N GLY A 379 4.74 29.15 0.71
CA GLY A 379 4.75 28.52 2.03
C GLY A 379 5.31 29.45 3.11
N MET A 380 6.35 30.22 2.79
CA MET A 380 6.90 31.25 3.70
C MET A 380 5.90 32.38 3.91
N GLY A 381 5.14 32.77 2.87
CA GLY A 381 4.06 33.74 2.99
C GLY A 381 2.96 33.26 3.95
N MET A 382 2.56 31.99 3.86
CA MET A 382 1.59 31.38 4.78
C MET A 382 2.12 31.29 6.21
N LEU A 383 3.37 30.91 6.41
CA LEU A 383 4.02 30.92 7.73
C LEU A 383 4.05 32.32 8.32
N GLY A 384 4.40 33.32 7.51
CA GLY A 384 4.40 34.73 7.93
C GLY A 384 3.03 35.22 8.40
N GLN A 385 1.96 34.86 7.68
CA GLN A 385 0.58 35.19 8.09
C GLN A 385 0.20 34.45 9.38
N MET A 386 0.54 33.19 9.53
CA MET A 386 0.29 32.39 10.73
C MET A 386 1.02 33.00 11.96
N LEU A 387 2.27 33.37 11.79
CA LEU A 387 3.07 33.99 12.85
C LEU A 387 2.56 35.40 13.21
N GLY A 388 2.20 36.19 12.21
CA GLY A 388 1.61 37.52 12.40
C GLY A 388 0.25 37.47 13.12
N SER A 389 -0.47 36.38 13.03
CA SER A 389 -1.76 36.22 13.75
C SER A 389 -1.61 35.88 15.23
N VAL A 390 -0.39 35.54 15.69
CA VAL A 390 -0.12 35.18 17.09
C VAL A 390 0.08 36.40 17.96
N ILE A 391 0.56 37.50 17.37
CA ILE A 391 0.71 38.77 18.02
C ILE A 391 -0.44 39.72 17.67
N PRO A 392 -0.92 40.54 18.60
CA PRO A 392 -1.94 41.54 18.29
C PRO A 392 -1.45 42.47 17.14
N SER A 393 -2.26 42.67 16.13
CA SER A 393 -1.92 43.61 15.04
C SER A 393 -1.82 45.06 15.50
N LYS A 394 -2.51 45.38 16.62
CA LYS A 394 -2.60 46.72 17.19
C LYS A 394 -2.98 46.60 18.66
N ILE A 395 -2.32 47.38 19.53
CA ILE A 395 -2.72 47.55 20.91
C ILE A 395 -2.99 49.04 21.12
N GLU A 396 -4.14 49.39 21.70
CA GLU A 396 -4.52 50.77 21.99
C GLU A 396 -4.26 51.08 23.44
N VAL A 397 -3.38 52.04 23.70
CA VAL A 397 -3.07 52.54 25.04
C VAL A 397 -3.66 53.92 25.17
N PRO A 398 -4.72 54.12 25.98
CA PRO A 398 -5.30 55.45 26.21
C PRO A 398 -4.34 56.35 26.99
N LEU A 399 -4.23 57.59 26.56
CA LEU A 399 -3.49 58.61 27.29
C LEU A 399 -4.41 59.41 28.22
N PRO A 400 -3.88 60.03 29.29
CA PRO A 400 -4.68 60.84 30.26
C PRO A 400 -5.38 62.08 29.65
N MET A 401 -5.28 62.31 28.36
CA MET A 401 -5.91 63.41 27.61
C MET A 401 -7.11 62.92 26.83
N PRO A 402 -8.27 63.62 26.88
CA PRO A 402 -9.48 63.18 26.18
C PRO A 402 -9.27 62.95 24.67
N GLY A 403 -9.59 61.74 24.20
CA GLY A 403 -9.52 61.39 22.80
C GLY A 403 -8.11 61.12 22.25
N MET A 404 -7.09 61.10 23.12
CA MET A 404 -5.72 60.77 22.75
C MET A 404 -5.33 59.35 23.21
N GLY A 405 -4.58 58.67 22.39
CA GLY A 405 -4.01 57.34 22.66
C GLY A 405 -2.74 57.09 21.87
N ILE A 406 -2.12 56.00 22.20
CA ILE A 406 -1.00 55.45 21.43
C ILE A 406 -1.43 54.08 20.86
N ASN A 407 -1.39 53.90 19.57
CA ASN A 407 -1.46 52.61 18.93
C ASN A 407 -0.06 52.00 18.90
N ILE A 408 0.10 50.84 19.46
CA ILE A 408 1.32 50.06 19.38
C ILE A 408 1.11 49.00 18.29
N LEU A 409 2.02 49.00 17.30
CA LEU A 409 1.96 48.13 16.11
C LEU A 409 3.20 47.22 16.12
N PRO A 410 3.12 46.06 16.74
CA PRO A 410 4.21 45.09 16.65
C PRO A 410 4.22 44.47 15.24
N SER A 411 5.41 44.24 14.74
CA SER A 411 5.65 43.53 13.47
C SER A 411 6.59 42.36 13.69
N LEU A 412 6.25 41.22 13.08
CA LEU A 412 7.06 40.01 13.09
C LEU A 412 6.95 39.36 11.72
N ARG A 413 8.10 39.23 11.00
CA ARG A 413 8.12 38.74 9.63
C ARG A 413 9.30 37.82 9.39
N PRO A 414 9.06 36.62 8.81
CA PRO A 414 10.17 35.81 8.28
C PRO A 414 10.96 36.58 7.24
N SER A 415 12.28 36.41 7.24
CA SER A 415 13.19 37.03 6.27
C SER A 415 13.73 36.06 5.25
N ASN A 416 13.62 34.74 5.48
CA ASN A 416 14.04 33.70 4.53
C ASN A 416 13.04 33.58 3.37
N SER A 417 13.53 33.34 2.16
CA SER A 417 12.72 32.93 1.00
C SER A 417 12.28 31.46 1.04
N ASN A 418 13.00 30.62 1.80
CA ASN A 418 12.72 29.20 1.99
C ASN A 418 13.05 28.81 3.44
N LEU A 419 12.32 27.81 3.97
CA LEU A 419 12.63 27.19 5.26
C LEU A 419 12.88 25.70 5.06
N LEU A 420 14.08 25.24 5.39
CA LEU A 420 14.45 23.85 5.35
C LEU A 420 14.26 23.21 6.74
N ILE A 421 13.44 22.18 6.82
CA ILE A 421 13.33 21.29 7.97
C ILE A 421 14.07 20.01 7.63
N ASN A 422 15.21 19.76 8.27
CA ASN A 422 15.96 18.53 8.15
C ASN A 422 15.32 17.42 8.98
N GLY A 423 15.41 16.17 8.49
CA GLY A 423 14.91 15.00 9.20
C GLY A 423 15.75 13.77 8.91
N ASN A 424 16.56 13.35 9.89
CA ASN A 424 17.35 12.15 9.84
C ASN A 424 16.86 11.14 10.86
N PHE A 425 16.49 9.94 10.39
CA PHE A 425 15.90 8.91 11.24
C PHE A 425 16.61 7.57 11.00
N ASP A 426 17.01 6.92 12.11
CA ASP A 426 17.51 5.55 12.12
C ASP A 426 16.51 4.71 12.92
N THR A 427 15.82 3.80 12.21
CA THR A 427 14.71 3.01 12.78
C THR A 427 14.96 1.51 12.65
N PRO A 428 15.94 0.96 13.40
CA PRO A 428 16.17 -0.48 13.43
C PRO A 428 15.01 -1.23 14.06
N LEU A 429 14.74 -2.41 13.50
CA LEU A 429 13.64 -3.27 13.91
C LEU A 429 14.12 -4.71 14.04
N LEU A 430 13.92 -5.31 15.22
CA LEU A 430 14.16 -6.72 15.51
C LEU A 430 12.84 -7.43 15.70
N ASN A 431 12.66 -8.58 15.06
CA ASN A 431 11.55 -9.50 15.31
C ASN A 431 12.08 -10.90 15.54
N GLY A 432 11.46 -11.61 16.47
CA GLY A 432 11.74 -13.01 16.76
C GLY A 432 10.45 -13.73 17.14
N ALA A 433 10.26 -14.96 16.66
CA ALA A 433 9.04 -15.71 16.90
C ALA A 433 9.26 -17.22 17.01
N LEU A 434 8.41 -17.85 17.82
CA LEU A 434 8.29 -19.30 17.93
C LEU A 434 6.84 -19.67 17.57
N PHE A 435 6.66 -20.70 16.75
CA PHE A 435 5.32 -21.16 16.37
C PHE A 435 5.21 -22.66 16.28
N HIS A 436 4.00 -23.16 16.55
CA HIS A 436 3.61 -24.54 16.40
C HIS A 436 2.18 -24.63 15.90
N GLN A 437 1.92 -25.59 15.00
CA GLN A 437 0.57 -25.95 14.56
C GLN A 437 0.48 -27.46 14.46
N SER A 438 -0.58 -28.04 15.05
CA SER A 438 -0.93 -29.46 14.95
C SER A 438 -2.28 -29.62 14.28
N THR A 439 -2.41 -30.59 13.40
CA THR A 439 -3.66 -31.02 12.79
C THR A 439 -3.90 -32.48 13.10
N PHE A 440 -4.99 -32.79 13.76
CA PHE A 440 -5.45 -34.15 14.09
C PHE A 440 -6.54 -34.55 13.12
N ARG A 441 -6.33 -35.65 12.40
CA ARG A 441 -7.25 -36.16 11.37
C ARG A 441 -8.04 -37.37 11.89
N ASP A 442 -9.18 -37.62 11.26
CA ASP A 442 -10.08 -38.74 11.58
C ASP A 442 -10.45 -38.77 13.09
N LEU A 443 -10.82 -37.60 13.61
CA LEU A 443 -11.20 -37.42 14.99
C LEU A 443 -12.37 -38.31 15.37
N PHE A 444 -12.31 -38.89 16.55
CA PHE A 444 -13.36 -39.76 17.12
C PHE A 444 -13.74 -40.93 16.17
N GLY A 445 -12.82 -41.34 15.26
CA GLY A 445 -13.10 -42.38 14.28
C GLY A 445 -13.92 -41.91 13.06
N LEU A 446 -14.28 -40.62 12.99
CA LEU A 446 -14.97 -40.02 11.85
C LEU A 446 -13.98 -39.69 10.75
N THR A 447 -13.94 -40.55 9.72
CA THR A 447 -13.05 -40.33 8.55
C THR A 447 -13.37 -39.00 7.86
N GLY A 448 -12.33 -38.18 7.69
CA GLY A 448 -12.42 -36.86 7.04
C GLY A 448 -12.60 -35.70 8.03
N LEU A 449 -12.99 -35.95 9.28
CA LEU A 449 -13.05 -34.89 10.30
C LEU A 449 -11.65 -34.58 10.84
N SER A 450 -11.24 -33.33 10.79
CA SER A 450 -9.95 -32.87 11.32
C SER A 450 -10.07 -31.63 12.18
N PHE A 451 -9.22 -31.53 13.19
CA PHE A 451 -9.07 -30.36 14.04
C PHE A 451 -7.65 -29.83 13.98
N THR A 452 -7.51 -28.53 13.76
CA THR A 452 -6.23 -27.83 13.73
C THR A 452 -6.16 -26.86 14.90
N ALA A 453 -5.07 -26.91 15.66
CA ALA A 453 -4.71 -25.96 16.69
C ALA A 453 -3.30 -25.43 16.45
N GLY A 454 -3.16 -24.12 16.47
CA GLY A 454 -1.89 -23.46 16.26
C GLY A 454 -1.69 -22.28 17.19
N LEU A 455 -0.44 -22.00 17.52
CA LEU A 455 -0.05 -20.88 18.36
C LEU A 455 1.29 -20.32 17.91
N ARG A 456 1.40 -19.00 17.91
CA ARG A 456 2.66 -18.27 17.69
C ARG A 456 2.84 -17.24 18.79
N LEU A 457 4.04 -17.16 19.29
CA LEU A 457 4.52 -16.09 20.14
C LEU A 457 5.48 -15.23 19.29
N ASP A 458 5.17 -13.95 19.14
CA ASP A 458 5.89 -13.01 18.28
C ASP A 458 6.37 -11.84 19.13
N TYR A 459 7.68 -11.64 19.20
CA TYR A 459 8.32 -10.55 19.91
C TYR A 459 8.89 -9.56 18.90
N GLU A 460 8.70 -8.28 19.13
CA GLU A 460 9.17 -7.20 18.29
C GLU A 460 9.77 -6.08 19.13
N LYS A 461 10.96 -5.63 18.76
CA LYS A 461 11.60 -4.46 19.37
C LYS A 461 11.90 -3.44 18.27
N MET A 462 11.38 -2.23 18.44
CA MET A 462 11.59 -1.09 17.55
C MET A 462 12.34 0.00 18.29
N LYS A 463 13.23 0.68 17.58
CA LYS A 463 13.91 1.88 18.06
C LYS A 463 13.81 2.96 16.98
N MET A 464 13.68 4.21 17.37
CA MET A 464 13.85 5.35 16.49
C MET A 464 14.87 6.29 17.11
N THR A 465 15.99 6.48 16.44
CA THR A 465 16.92 7.58 16.72
C THR A 465 16.64 8.69 15.72
N TYR A 466 16.48 9.90 16.19
CA TYR A 466 16.08 11.03 15.37
C TYR A 466 17.01 12.23 15.60
N ASP A 467 17.26 12.95 14.52
CA ASP A 467 17.92 14.24 14.49
C ASP A 467 17.24 15.10 13.42
N SER A 468 16.41 16.02 13.90
CA SER A 468 15.58 16.88 13.05
C SER A 468 15.67 18.31 13.55
N GLY A 469 15.88 19.26 12.64
CA GLY A 469 16.08 20.65 13.02
C GLY A 469 15.79 21.64 11.90
N THR A 470 15.58 22.88 12.29
CA THR A 470 15.35 23.99 11.37
C THR A 470 15.90 25.29 11.97
N ALA A 471 16.19 26.25 11.12
CA ALA A 471 16.58 27.61 11.50
C ALA A 471 15.84 28.60 10.62
N MET A 472 15.36 29.70 11.23
CA MET A 472 14.63 30.75 10.54
C MET A 472 15.14 32.13 10.94
N ASP A 473 15.44 32.94 9.92
CA ASP A 473 15.71 34.35 10.10
C ASP A 473 14.40 35.15 10.06
N TYR A 474 14.25 36.11 10.95
CA TYR A 474 13.07 36.94 11.02
C TYR A 474 13.43 38.35 11.51
N THR A 475 12.53 39.29 11.22
CA THR A 475 12.62 40.66 11.76
C THR A 475 11.51 40.90 12.73
N VAL A 476 11.84 41.56 13.84
CA VAL A 476 10.87 42.05 14.83
C VAL A 476 11.03 43.56 14.98
N GLY A 477 9.93 44.27 15.07
CA GLY A 477 9.92 45.69 15.31
C GLY A 477 8.64 46.16 16.01
N ILE A 478 8.66 47.33 16.65
CA ILE A 478 7.49 47.94 17.27
C ILE A 478 7.40 49.38 16.83
N LYS A 479 6.33 49.79 16.17
CA LYS A 479 5.99 51.15 15.85
C LYS A 479 4.91 51.66 16.79
N GLY A 480 5.01 52.90 17.20
CA GLY A 480 3.97 53.60 17.92
C GLY A 480 3.30 54.66 17.02
N GLU A 481 2.02 54.81 17.11
CA GLU A 481 1.28 55.92 16.50
C GLU A 481 0.50 56.67 17.58
N MET A 482 0.81 57.95 17.76
CA MET A 482 -0.02 58.82 18.59
C MET A 482 -1.28 59.22 17.84
N VAL A 483 -2.43 58.91 18.42
CA VAL A 483 -3.74 59.15 17.80
C VAL A 483 -4.57 60.15 18.59
N ARG A 484 -5.35 61.00 17.90
CA ARG A 484 -6.33 61.91 18.47
C ARG A 484 -7.64 61.81 17.67
N GLY A 485 -8.71 61.46 18.38
CA GLY A 485 -10.00 61.25 17.72
C GLY A 485 -9.99 60.20 16.62
N GLY A 486 -9.10 59.18 16.74
CA GLY A 486 -8.96 58.09 15.73
C GLY A 486 -8.00 58.42 14.58
N GLN A 487 -7.48 59.65 14.49
CA GLN A 487 -6.50 60.03 13.45
C GLN A 487 -5.07 59.98 13.98
N VAL A 488 -4.15 59.44 13.19
CA VAL A 488 -2.71 59.43 13.49
C VAL A 488 -2.16 60.82 13.37
N ILE A 489 -1.61 61.36 14.47
CA ILE A 489 -1.01 62.70 14.52
C ILE A 489 0.52 62.67 14.54
N LYS A 490 1.11 61.56 14.95
CA LYS A 490 2.57 61.41 14.98
C LYS A 490 2.94 59.93 15.04
N GLU A 491 3.93 59.54 14.27
CA GLU A 491 4.60 58.25 14.45
C GLU A 491 5.68 58.32 15.51
N ILE A 492 5.76 57.32 16.38
CA ILE A 492 6.72 57.19 17.47
C ILE A 492 7.58 55.96 17.20
N PRO A 493 8.86 56.10 16.96
CA PRO A 493 9.76 54.92 16.86
C PRO A 493 9.90 54.35 18.28
N MET A 494 9.39 53.09 18.48
CA MET A 494 9.50 52.42 19.78
C MET A 494 10.65 51.40 19.78
N MET A 495 10.69 50.49 18.79
CA MET A 495 11.76 49.55 18.59
C MET A 495 12.03 49.44 17.09
N PRO A 496 13.28 49.72 16.60
CA PRO A 496 13.63 49.55 15.19
C PRO A 496 13.49 48.08 14.79
N GLU A 497 13.30 47.84 13.48
CA GLU A 497 13.31 46.48 12.99
C GLU A 497 14.67 45.82 13.25
N THR A 498 14.68 44.79 14.07
CA THR A 498 15.84 44.02 14.49
C THR A 498 15.80 42.65 13.85
N ALA A 499 16.90 42.24 13.20
CA ALA A 499 17.03 40.92 12.60
C ALA A 499 17.47 39.91 13.67
N LEU A 500 16.78 38.81 13.76
CA LEU A 500 17.03 37.70 14.69
C LEU A 500 17.04 36.37 13.93
N THR A 501 17.74 35.39 14.52
CA THR A 501 17.70 33.99 14.02
C THR A 501 17.25 33.08 15.14
N VAL A 502 16.21 32.32 14.90
CA VAL A 502 15.74 31.26 15.80
C VAL A 502 16.10 29.88 15.26
N GLN A 503 16.47 28.97 16.15
CA GLN A 503 16.77 27.57 15.82
C GLN A 503 15.99 26.66 16.73
N SER A 504 15.39 25.61 16.13
CA SER A 504 14.72 24.55 16.86
C SER A 504 15.25 23.18 16.41
N ARG A 505 15.45 22.28 17.36
CA ARG A 505 15.99 20.95 17.10
C ARG A 505 15.42 19.90 18.03
N TYR A 506 15.05 18.77 17.46
CA TYR A 506 14.75 17.53 18.18
C TYR A 506 15.85 16.52 17.91
N HIS A 507 16.48 16.04 18.99
CA HIS A 507 17.52 15.03 18.95
C HIS A 507 17.31 14.04 20.08
N GLY A 508 17.36 12.74 19.78
CA GLY A 508 17.17 11.73 20.82
C GLY A 508 16.90 10.34 20.27
N SER A 509 16.43 9.46 21.15
CA SER A 509 15.97 8.15 20.74
C SER A 509 14.79 7.67 21.56
N ILE A 510 13.91 6.92 20.92
CA ILE A 510 12.72 6.30 21.48
C ILE A 510 12.78 4.82 21.14
N ASP A 511 12.48 3.94 22.10
CA ASP A 511 12.37 2.51 21.86
C ASP A 511 11.08 1.96 22.45
N LYS A 512 10.60 0.87 21.86
CA LYS A 512 9.40 0.17 22.25
C LYS A 512 9.50 -1.30 21.87
N ASP A 513 8.93 -2.15 22.69
CA ASP A 513 8.79 -3.56 22.41
C ASP A 513 7.35 -4.03 22.57
N TYR A 514 7.00 -5.09 21.85
CA TYR A 514 5.68 -5.70 21.86
C TYR A 514 5.79 -7.21 21.84
N LEU A 515 4.90 -7.85 22.57
CA LEU A 515 4.72 -9.30 22.56
C LEU A 515 3.31 -9.64 22.09
N GLN A 516 3.19 -10.48 21.06
CA GLN A 516 1.92 -10.86 20.47
C GLN A 516 1.71 -12.37 20.53
N LEU A 517 0.52 -12.78 20.95
CA LEU A 517 0.08 -14.16 20.93
C LEU A 517 -0.95 -14.34 19.82
N LEU A 518 -0.69 -15.27 18.88
CA LEU A 518 -1.45 -15.46 17.65
C LEU A 518 -2.01 -16.89 17.54
N PRO A 519 -3.13 -17.19 18.19
CA PRO A 519 -3.79 -18.49 18.12
C PRO A 519 -4.55 -18.68 16.80
N LYS A 520 -4.69 -19.96 16.40
CA LYS A 520 -5.59 -20.42 15.34
C LYS A 520 -6.24 -21.73 15.77
N PHE A 521 -7.55 -21.83 15.59
CA PHE A 521 -8.31 -23.08 15.77
C PHE A 521 -9.18 -23.29 14.54
N ALA A 522 -9.21 -24.52 14.03
CA ALA A 522 -10.08 -24.84 12.90
C ALA A 522 -10.63 -26.25 13.01
N LEU A 523 -11.87 -26.42 12.57
CA LEU A 523 -12.54 -27.69 12.37
C LEU A 523 -12.83 -27.83 10.89
N GLN A 524 -12.51 -28.99 10.30
CA GLN A 524 -12.69 -29.24 8.87
C GLN A 524 -13.22 -30.65 8.64
N TYR A 525 -14.10 -30.79 7.67
CA TYR A 525 -14.57 -32.07 7.21
C TYR A 525 -14.28 -32.22 5.71
N ASP A 526 -13.43 -33.20 5.37
CA ASP A 526 -13.06 -33.57 4.01
C ASP A 526 -14.08 -34.57 3.44
N PHE A 527 -14.70 -34.22 2.30
CA PHE A 527 -15.65 -35.10 1.61
C PHE A 527 -14.93 -36.25 0.92
N LYS A 528 -15.57 -37.42 0.86
CA LYS A 528 -15.03 -38.59 0.14
C LYS A 528 -14.85 -38.29 -1.36
N ASN A 529 -13.95 -39.02 -2.02
CA ASN A 529 -13.68 -38.97 -3.46
C ASN A 529 -13.20 -37.59 -3.96
N ASN A 530 -12.40 -36.88 -3.16
CA ASN A 530 -11.83 -35.58 -3.50
C ASN A 530 -12.88 -34.51 -3.92
N ARG A 531 -14.11 -34.61 -3.38
CA ARG A 531 -15.20 -33.66 -3.68
C ARG A 531 -14.99 -32.31 -3.01
N GLY A 532 -14.00 -32.19 -2.11
CA GLY A 532 -13.65 -30.97 -1.40
C GLY A 532 -13.85 -31.09 0.09
N ASN A 533 -14.05 -29.94 0.75
CA ASN A 533 -14.20 -29.84 2.20
C ASN A 533 -15.11 -28.68 2.60
N VAL A 534 -15.54 -28.71 3.85
CA VAL A 534 -16.13 -27.59 4.57
C VAL A 534 -15.35 -27.37 5.85
N TYR A 535 -15.17 -26.11 6.24
CA TYR A 535 -14.39 -25.76 7.42
C TYR A 535 -14.98 -24.58 8.19
N ALA A 536 -14.63 -24.52 9.48
CA ALA A 536 -14.79 -23.34 10.32
C ALA A 536 -13.45 -23.01 10.98
N THR A 537 -13.06 -21.72 11.00
CA THR A 537 -11.78 -21.30 11.59
C THR A 537 -11.95 -20.04 12.44
N VAL A 538 -11.18 -19.98 13.52
CA VAL A 538 -10.97 -18.78 14.34
C VAL A 538 -9.48 -18.51 14.36
N SER A 539 -9.07 -17.30 14.00
CA SER A 539 -7.65 -16.94 13.95
C SER A 539 -7.42 -15.49 14.33
N LYS A 540 -6.24 -15.21 14.87
CA LYS A 540 -5.80 -13.87 15.22
C LYS A 540 -4.63 -13.45 14.36
N GLY A 541 -4.66 -12.20 13.90
CA GLY A 541 -3.55 -11.54 13.22
C GLY A 541 -3.24 -10.19 13.85
N TYR A 542 -2.06 -9.67 13.58
CA TYR A 542 -1.68 -8.32 14.00
C TYR A 542 -0.83 -7.62 12.93
N ARG A 543 -0.79 -6.32 13.04
CA ARG A 543 0.12 -5.44 12.33
C ARG A 543 0.94 -4.66 13.35
N SER A 544 2.23 -4.50 13.07
CA SER A 544 3.18 -3.81 13.94
C SER A 544 2.77 -2.37 14.23
N GLY A 545 3.12 -1.87 15.40
CA GLY A 545 3.17 -0.44 15.69
C GLY A 545 4.30 0.27 14.96
N GLY A 546 4.57 1.50 15.30
CA GLY A 546 5.63 2.27 14.66
C GLY A 546 5.72 3.72 15.15
N TYR A 547 6.45 4.52 14.36
CA TYR A 547 6.68 5.92 14.61
C TYR A 547 6.30 6.78 13.40
N ASN A 548 5.61 7.88 13.63
CA ASN A 548 5.24 8.89 12.64
C ASN A 548 6.40 9.86 12.41
N ILE A 549 7.38 9.53 11.58
CA ILE A 549 8.52 10.41 11.30
C ILE A 549 8.11 11.74 10.66
N GLN A 550 7.01 11.78 9.93
CA GLN A 550 6.49 13.00 9.30
C GLN A 550 6.02 14.04 10.32
N MET A 551 5.67 13.61 11.55
CA MET A 551 5.27 14.52 12.64
C MET A 551 6.40 15.43 13.12
N PHE A 552 7.66 15.10 12.83
CA PHE A 552 8.76 15.99 13.19
C PHE A 552 8.71 17.35 12.49
N SER A 553 8.13 17.43 11.29
CA SER A 553 7.87 18.71 10.64
C SER A 553 6.89 19.57 11.44
N ASP A 554 5.81 18.99 11.95
CA ASP A 554 4.82 19.70 12.76
C ASP A 554 5.37 20.05 14.16
N LEU A 555 6.13 19.15 14.79
CA LEU A 555 6.82 19.38 16.04
C LEU A 555 7.78 20.57 15.94
N LEU A 556 8.59 20.61 14.88
CA LEU A 556 9.55 21.69 14.64
C LEU A 556 8.86 23.01 14.31
N GLN A 557 7.76 23.03 13.57
CA GLN A 557 6.99 24.24 13.34
C GLN A 557 6.42 24.79 14.66
N SER A 558 5.88 23.91 15.51
CA SER A 558 5.35 24.30 16.82
C SER A 558 6.47 24.81 17.75
N SER A 559 7.60 24.08 17.79
CA SER A 559 8.76 24.47 18.58
C SER A 559 9.37 25.79 18.09
N LEU A 560 9.54 25.96 16.78
CA LEU A 560 10.06 27.17 16.15
C LEU A 560 9.22 28.39 16.52
N LYS A 561 7.89 28.26 16.48
CA LYS A 561 6.97 29.29 16.92
C LYS A 561 7.19 29.67 18.41
N ASN A 562 7.25 28.67 19.28
CA ASN A 562 7.46 28.88 20.71
C ASN A 562 8.82 29.54 21.01
N ASP A 563 9.88 29.01 20.37
CA ASP A 563 11.24 29.52 20.55
C ASP A 563 11.38 30.95 20.01
N MET A 564 10.74 31.27 18.88
CA MET A 564 10.69 32.61 18.30
C MET A 564 9.95 33.58 19.21
N MET A 565 8.79 33.19 19.75
CA MET A 565 8.03 34.02 20.69
C MET A 565 8.85 34.31 21.96
N ARG A 566 9.54 33.32 22.50
CA ARG A 566 10.40 33.46 23.68
C ARG A 566 11.55 34.40 23.40
N GLN A 567 12.31 34.19 22.30
CA GLN A 567 13.44 35.05 21.92
C GLN A 567 13.00 36.49 21.64
N THR A 568 11.86 36.65 20.93
CA THR A 568 11.30 37.97 20.67
C THR A 568 10.94 38.72 21.97
N LYS A 569 10.27 38.06 22.93
CA LYS A 569 9.94 38.59 24.22
C LYS A 569 11.18 39.03 25.01
N GLU A 570 12.22 38.17 25.02
CA GLU A 570 13.51 38.46 25.66
C GLU A 570 14.19 39.70 25.06
N GLU A 571 14.23 39.82 23.73
CA GLU A 571 14.86 40.97 23.06
C GLU A 571 14.09 42.28 23.30
N ILE A 572 12.75 42.22 23.29
CA ILE A 572 11.94 43.42 23.62
C ILE A 572 12.13 43.83 25.08
N LEU A 573 12.16 42.86 26.02
CA LEU A 573 12.41 43.16 27.45
C LEU A 573 13.77 43.78 27.65
N LYS A 574 14.83 43.31 26.94
CA LYS A 574 16.16 43.96 26.97
C LYS A 574 16.10 45.39 26.43
N ALA A 575 15.39 45.65 25.34
CA ALA A 575 15.28 46.97 24.74
C ALA A 575 14.58 47.98 25.66
N VAL A 576 13.73 47.54 26.56
CA VAL A 576 13.04 48.40 27.55
C VAL A 576 13.66 48.34 28.95
N GLU A 577 14.75 47.63 29.15
CA GLU A 577 15.52 47.52 30.38
C GLU A 577 16.11 48.90 30.72
N GLY A 578 15.66 49.54 31.76
CA GLY A 578 16.02 50.92 32.11
C GLY A 578 14.88 51.95 31.99
N SER A 579 13.74 51.56 31.42
CA SER A 579 12.53 52.39 31.43
C SER A 579 11.80 52.31 32.79
N PRO A 580 11.39 53.48 33.39
CA PRO A 580 10.90 53.50 34.76
C PRO A 580 9.48 53.02 35.04
N SER A 581 8.80 52.46 34.03
CA SER A 581 7.38 52.09 34.14
C SER A 581 7.18 50.58 34.18
N ALA A 582 6.64 50.07 35.31
CA ALA A 582 6.15 48.68 35.42
C ALA A 582 5.10 48.32 34.37
N SER A 583 4.36 49.31 33.88
CA SER A 583 3.32 49.16 32.84
C SER A 583 3.82 48.60 31.48
N TYR A 584 5.10 48.80 31.17
CA TYR A 584 5.66 48.24 29.93
C TYR A 584 5.85 46.73 29.99
N LYS A 585 6.17 46.18 31.15
CA LYS A 585 6.30 44.71 31.30
C LYS A 585 4.97 44.01 31.14
N ASP A 586 3.90 44.57 31.69
CA ASP A 586 2.55 44.03 31.56
C ASP A 586 2.08 44.05 30.10
N LEU A 587 2.35 45.17 29.41
CA LEU A 587 2.05 45.31 27.99
C LEU A 587 2.84 44.32 27.11
N ILE A 588 4.12 44.09 27.40
CA ILE A 588 4.94 43.11 26.69
C ILE A 588 4.43 41.69 26.93
N ASN A 589 3.99 41.37 28.17
CA ASN A 589 3.39 40.10 28.49
C ASN A 589 2.05 39.87 27.74
N GLU A 590 1.29 40.92 27.53
CA GLU A 590 0.05 40.90 26.75
C GLU A 590 0.33 40.72 25.23
N MET A 591 1.35 41.43 24.70
CA MET A 591 1.77 41.30 23.31
C MET A 591 2.38 39.94 23.00
N PHE A 592 3.20 39.42 23.90
CA PHE A 592 3.94 38.17 23.77
C PHE A 592 3.64 37.28 24.98
N PRO A 593 2.51 36.59 24.99
CA PRO A 593 2.19 35.63 26.04
C PRO A 593 3.27 34.56 26.16
N ASP A 594 3.42 33.99 27.35
CA ASP A 594 4.41 32.94 27.55
C ASP A 594 4.22 31.80 26.59
N ALA A 595 5.30 31.47 25.88
CA ALA A 595 5.29 30.33 24.97
C ALA A 595 5.08 29.03 25.75
N GLY A 596 4.22 28.17 25.29
CA GLY A 596 4.02 26.82 25.84
C GLY A 596 5.28 25.98 25.77
N GLU A 597 5.26 24.83 26.46
CA GLU A 597 6.31 23.84 26.34
C GLU A 597 6.31 23.23 24.92
N ASN A 598 7.51 22.90 24.45
CA ASN A 598 7.64 22.21 23.18
C ASN A 598 7.07 20.79 23.30
N PRO A 599 6.30 20.30 22.30
CA PRO A 599 5.67 18.99 22.36
C PRO A 599 6.70 17.85 22.51
N ASP A 600 6.36 16.83 23.29
CA ASP A 600 7.20 15.64 23.44
C ASP A 600 7.17 14.76 22.17
N ALA A 601 8.36 14.40 21.70
CA ALA A 601 8.51 13.60 20.48
C ALA A 601 7.91 12.19 20.60
N ARG A 602 7.96 11.55 21.77
CA ARG A 602 7.41 10.19 21.98
C ARG A 602 5.89 10.18 21.82
N SER A 603 5.22 11.05 22.57
CA SER A 603 3.75 11.12 22.57
C SER A 603 3.17 11.53 21.22
N ALA A 604 3.91 12.34 20.44
CA ALA A 604 3.48 12.83 19.13
C ALA A 604 3.72 11.80 18.00
N THR A 605 4.66 10.87 18.16
CA THR A 605 5.07 10.02 17.05
C THR A 605 4.68 8.55 17.20
N GLU A 606 4.57 8.01 18.43
CA GLU A 606 4.32 6.58 18.66
C GLU A 606 2.87 6.19 18.33
N TYR A 607 2.70 5.06 17.61
CA TYR A 607 1.42 4.38 17.47
C TYR A 607 1.52 2.88 17.76
N LYS A 608 0.43 2.30 18.31
CA LYS A 608 0.37 0.94 18.83
C LYS A 608 0.11 -0.09 17.72
N PRO A 609 0.44 -1.40 17.96
CA PRO A 609 0.03 -2.49 17.09
C PRO A 609 -1.49 -2.59 16.97
N GLU A 610 -1.94 -2.92 15.75
CA GLU A 610 -3.33 -3.22 15.42
C GLU A 610 -3.55 -4.73 15.46
N GLN A 611 -4.70 -5.20 15.94
CA GLN A 611 -5.03 -6.62 16.10
C GLN A 611 -6.40 -6.92 15.50
N THR A 612 -6.52 -8.09 14.86
CA THR A 612 -7.79 -8.57 14.29
C THR A 612 -8.05 -10.01 14.66
N TRP A 613 -9.29 -10.30 15.12
CA TRP A 613 -9.83 -11.62 15.22
C TRP A 613 -10.72 -11.91 14.00
N ASN A 614 -10.56 -13.09 13.41
CA ASN A 614 -11.36 -13.59 12.29
C ASN A 614 -12.13 -14.83 12.70
N TYR A 615 -13.42 -14.83 12.40
CA TYR A 615 -14.32 -15.97 12.48
C TYR A 615 -14.81 -16.25 11.06
N GLU A 616 -14.56 -17.46 10.58
CA GLU A 616 -14.81 -17.80 9.18
C GLU A 616 -15.42 -19.19 9.05
N ILE A 617 -16.38 -19.33 8.15
CA ILE A 617 -16.90 -20.60 7.68
C ILE A 617 -16.73 -20.61 6.15
N GLY A 618 -16.16 -21.69 5.61
CA GLY A 618 -15.93 -21.77 4.17
C GLY A 618 -15.97 -23.19 3.64
N THR A 619 -15.88 -23.30 2.32
CA THR A 619 -15.90 -24.57 1.62
C THR A 619 -15.08 -24.49 0.34
N HIS A 620 -14.40 -25.57 0.02
CA HIS A 620 -13.75 -25.83 -1.26
C HIS A 620 -14.37 -27.05 -1.90
N LEU A 621 -15.02 -26.89 -3.03
CA LEU A 621 -15.73 -27.99 -3.70
C LEU A 621 -15.16 -28.25 -5.09
N ASN A 622 -15.12 -29.53 -5.45
CA ASN A 622 -14.83 -30.04 -6.77
C ASN A 622 -16.06 -30.83 -7.26
N LEU A 623 -16.79 -30.26 -8.18
CA LEU A 623 -18.08 -30.77 -8.62
C LEU A 623 -17.97 -31.27 -10.08
N PHE A 624 -18.89 -32.20 -10.48
CA PHE A 624 -18.98 -32.73 -11.83
C PHE A 624 -17.63 -33.24 -12.36
N ASN A 625 -16.96 -34.13 -11.61
CA ASN A 625 -15.64 -34.70 -11.95
C ASN A 625 -14.57 -33.60 -12.20
N ASN A 626 -14.48 -32.62 -11.33
CA ASN A 626 -13.58 -31.45 -11.41
C ASN A 626 -13.86 -30.49 -12.60
N ARG A 627 -15.02 -30.55 -13.22
CA ARG A 627 -15.42 -29.59 -14.27
C ARG A 627 -15.84 -28.26 -13.69
N LEU A 628 -16.32 -28.25 -12.44
CA LEU A 628 -16.66 -27.05 -11.69
C LEU A 628 -15.92 -27.05 -10.35
N ARG A 629 -15.10 -26.05 -10.15
CA ARG A 629 -14.41 -25.78 -8.90
C ARG A 629 -15.07 -24.54 -8.24
N THR A 630 -15.44 -24.67 -6.98
CA THR A 630 -16.14 -23.62 -6.22
C THR A 630 -15.45 -23.42 -4.89
N ASP A 631 -15.14 -22.17 -4.56
CA ASP A 631 -14.64 -21.76 -3.26
C ASP A 631 -15.57 -20.68 -2.71
N ALA A 632 -16.09 -20.87 -1.50
CA ALA A 632 -16.98 -19.92 -0.84
C ALA A 632 -16.59 -19.74 0.62
N ALA A 633 -16.75 -18.51 1.13
CA ALA A 633 -16.52 -18.21 2.54
C ALA A 633 -17.44 -17.10 3.05
N LEU A 634 -17.83 -17.21 4.31
CA LEU A 634 -18.44 -16.14 5.12
C LEU A 634 -17.47 -15.79 6.21
N PHE A 635 -17.26 -14.50 6.46
CA PHE A 635 -16.32 -14.04 7.46
C PHE A 635 -16.88 -12.92 8.32
N TRP A 636 -16.33 -12.85 9.56
CA TRP A 636 -16.55 -11.78 10.51
C TRP A 636 -15.22 -11.42 11.14
N LEU A 637 -14.80 -10.17 11.02
CA LEU A 637 -13.55 -9.63 11.52
C LEU A 637 -13.83 -8.56 12.58
N GLU A 638 -13.16 -8.65 13.72
CA GLU A 638 -13.18 -7.64 14.78
C GLU A 638 -11.76 -7.08 14.92
N THR A 639 -11.58 -5.81 14.60
CA THR A 639 -10.29 -5.12 14.67
C THR A 639 -10.28 -4.15 15.84
N ARG A 640 -9.16 -4.14 16.59
CA ARG A 640 -8.89 -3.22 17.69
C ARG A 640 -7.65 -2.42 17.41
N ASP A 641 -7.58 -1.19 17.94
CA ASP A 641 -6.49 -0.25 17.74
C ASP A 641 -6.19 -0.04 16.24
N GLN A 642 -7.23 0.06 15.41
CA GLN A 642 -7.09 0.17 13.97
C GLN A 642 -6.22 1.39 13.61
N GLN A 643 -5.18 1.16 12.81
CA GLN A 643 -4.27 2.20 12.38
C GLN A 643 -4.84 2.92 11.16
N ILE A 644 -5.07 4.23 11.31
CA ILE A 644 -5.60 5.10 10.27
C ILE A 644 -4.58 6.21 10.00
N SER A 645 -4.33 6.52 8.72
CA SER A 645 -3.49 7.64 8.31
C SER A 645 -4.37 8.83 7.97
N ARG A 646 -4.24 9.92 8.71
CA ARG A 646 -4.95 11.19 8.51
C ARG A 646 -3.97 12.37 8.46
N PHE A 647 -4.44 13.55 8.09
CA PHE A 647 -3.62 14.77 8.26
C PHE A 647 -3.56 15.19 9.72
N ALA A 648 -2.40 15.71 10.13
CA ALA A 648 -2.19 16.20 11.49
C ALA A 648 -3.14 17.35 11.80
N GLY A 649 -3.82 17.27 12.95
CA GLY A 649 -4.92 18.17 13.29
C GLY A 649 -4.53 19.62 13.58
N THR A 650 -3.24 19.91 13.78
CA THR A 650 -2.77 21.27 14.18
C THR A 650 -2.36 22.12 12.99
N SER A 651 -1.61 21.59 12.03
CA SER A 651 -1.11 22.33 10.87
C SER A 651 -1.75 21.91 9.54
N GLY A 652 -2.28 20.69 9.46
CA GLY A 652 -2.79 20.09 8.22
C GLY A 652 -1.73 19.76 7.19
N LEU A 653 -0.45 19.94 7.52
CA LEU A 653 0.68 19.79 6.59
C LEU A 653 1.31 18.40 6.62
N GLY A 654 1.32 17.74 7.77
CA GLY A 654 1.86 16.39 7.94
C GLY A 654 0.78 15.31 7.94
N ARG A 655 1.18 14.07 7.72
CA ARG A 655 0.32 12.90 7.94
C ARG A 655 0.73 12.17 9.20
N GLU A 656 -0.24 11.86 10.04
CA GLU A 656 -0.05 11.04 11.21
C GLU A 656 -0.80 9.72 11.08
N THR A 657 -0.26 8.69 11.71
CA THR A 657 -0.96 7.44 11.96
C THR A 657 -1.49 7.48 13.37
N VAL A 658 -2.78 7.30 13.52
CA VAL A 658 -3.46 7.19 14.82
C VAL A 658 -4.08 5.82 14.97
N ASN A 659 -4.25 5.37 16.22
CA ASN A 659 -5.05 4.20 16.53
C ASN A 659 -6.50 4.65 16.74
N ALA A 660 -7.37 4.36 15.77
CA ALA A 660 -8.82 4.38 15.98
C ALA A 660 -9.23 3.22 16.91
N GLY A 661 -10.31 3.36 17.64
CA GLY A 661 -10.67 2.37 18.64
C GLY A 661 -10.96 1.00 18.06
N LYS A 662 -12.12 0.79 17.39
CA LYS A 662 -12.57 -0.50 16.88
C LYS A 662 -13.25 -0.39 15.54
N SER A 663 -13.04 -1.39 14.69
CA SER A 663 -13.85 -1.60 13.49
C SER A 663 -14.32 -3.04 13.37
N ARG A 664 -15.37 -3.23 12.60
CA ARG A 664 -15.93 -4.55 12.27
C ARG A 664 -16.07 -4.66 10.77
N SER A 665 -15.64 -5.81 10.23
CA SER A 665 -15.86 -6.17 8.84
C SER A 665 -16.56 -7.53 8.76
N LEU A 666 -17.63 -7.61 7.99
CA LEU A 666 -18.31 -8.87 7.69
C LEU A 666 -18.58 -8.97 6.20
N GLY A 667 -18.63 -10.20 5.68
CA GLY A 667 -18.86 -10.35 4.26
C GLY A 667 -18.92 -11.78 3.77
N ALA A 668 -19.03 -11.87 2.45
CA ALA A 668 -19.13 -13.12 1.71
C ALA A 668 -18.18 -13.12 0.50
N GLU A 669 -17.70 -14.29 0.15
CA GLU A 669 -16.81 -14.55 -0.97
C GLU A 669 -17.27 -15.76 -1.75
N LEU A 670 -17.17 -15.67 -3.07
CA LEU A 670 -17.47 -16.76 -3.99
C LEU A 670 -16.47 -16.72 -5.15
N SER A 671 -15.84 -17.84 -5.45
CA SER A 671 -15.04 -18.03 -6.65
C SER A 671 -15.50 -19.30 -7.37
N LEU A 672 -15.65 -19.20 -8.68
CA LEU A 672 -16.07 -20.29 -9.56
C LEU A 672 -15.07 -20.41 -10.71
N ALA A 673 -14.61 -21.61 -10.98
CA ALA A 673 -13.88 -21.95 -12.20
C ALA A 673 -14.54 -23.15 -12.88
N ALA A 674 -14.98 -22.95 -14.11
CA ALA A 674 -15.78 -23.95 -14.83
C ALA A 674 -15.19 -24.27 -16.20
N ALA A 675 -14.91 -25.54 -16.48
CA ALA A 675 -14.67 -26.07 -17.83
C ALA A 675 -16.03 -26.40 -18.46
N ILE A 676 -16.60 -25.44 -19.19
CA ILE A 676 -17.92 -25.55 -19.82
C ILE A 676 -17.85 -26.52 -20.97
N THR A 677 -16.83 -26.37 -21.84
CA THR A 677 -16.48 -27.33 -22.91
C THR A 677 -14.97 -27.60 -22.87
N ALA A 678 -14.46 -28.45 -23.73
CA ALA A 678 -13.01 -28.70 -23.89
C ALA A 678 -12.23 -27.42 -24.25
N ASP A 679 -12.89 -26.48 -24.89
CA ASP A 679 -12.29 -25.28 -25.44
C ASP A 679 -12.78 -23.99 -24.75
N PHE A 680 -13.79 -24.08 -23.88
CA PHE A 680 -14.35 -22.91 -23.17
C PHE A 680 -14.27 -23.06 -21.67
N THR A 681 -13.53 -22.13 -21.02
CA THR A 681 -13.45 -22.01 -19.57
C THR A 681 -14.02 -20.67 -19.13
N LEU A 682 -14.69 -20.66 -17.97
CA LEU A 682 -15.26 -19.49 -17.32
C LEU A 682 -14.73 -19.39 -15.90
N ASN A 683 -14.19 -18.24 -15.54
CA ASN A 683 -13.74 -17.89 -14.19
C ASN A 683 -14.55 -16.71 -13.68
N THR A 684 -15.12 -16.84 -12.48
CA THR A 684 -15.91 -15.77 -11.86
C THR A 684 -15.51 -15.66 -10.40
N SER A 685 -15.34 -14.44 -9.92
CA SER A 685 -15.16 -14.16 -8.50
C SER A 685 -16.05 -13.00 -8.07
N TYR A 686 -16.64 -13.14 -6.88
CA TYR A 686 -17.45 -12.09 -6.25
C TYR A 686 -17.09 -11.98 -4.78
N GLY A 687 -16.97 -10.75 -4.30
CA GLY A 687 -16.77 -10.42 -2.90
C GLY A 687 -17.71 -9.32 -2.45
N TYR A 688 -18.29 -9.50 -1.27
CA TYR A 688 -19.05 -8.48 -0.55
C TYR A 688 -18.38 -8.19 0.78
N THR A 689 -18.15 -6.92 1.11
CA THR A 689 -17.58 -6.47 2.38
C THR A 689 -18.38 -5.32 2.97
N TYR A 690 -18.82 -5.48 4.21
CA TYR A 690 -19.41 -4.44 5.03
C TYR A 690 -18.47 -4.14 6.21
N ALA A 691 -17.63 -3.10 6.05
CA ALA A 691 -16.64 -2.68 7.03
C ALA A 691 -16.98 -1.31 7.60
N THR A 692 -17.19 -1.21 8.93
CA THR A 692 -17.59 0.04 9.60
C THR A 692 -16.82 0.25 10.90
N PHE A 693 -16.60 1.50 11.25
CA PHE A 693 -16.12 1.87 12.58
C PHE A 693 -17.15 1.56 13.66
N LYS A 694 -16.70 1.06 14.80
CA LYS A 694 -17.52 0.77 15.97
C LYS A 694 -17.20 1.65 17.16
N ASP A 695 -15.97 2.15 17.20
CA ASP A 695 -15.47 3.00 18.25
C ASP A 695 -14.35 3.86 17.64
N TYR A 696 -14.72 4.99 17.04
CA TYR A 696 -13.77 5.96 16.49
C TYR A 696 -14.28 7.38 16.75
N VAL A 697 -13.71 7.98 17.77
CA VAL A 697 -13.95 9.37 18.18
C VAL A 697 -12.64 10.12 18.11
N THR A 698 -12.64 11.30 17.54
CA THR A 698 -11.44 12.11 17.37
C THR A 698 -11.78 13.60 17.50
N ASN A 699 -10.76 14.42 17.79
CA ASN A 699 -10.91 15.86 17.77
C ASN A 699 -10.50 16.40 16.40
N ALA A 700 -11.35 17.21 15.80
CA ALA A 700 -11.05 17.94 14.58
C ALA A 700 -11.40 19.43 14.73
N ARG A 701 -10.73 20.29 13.98
CA ARG A 701 -11.08 21.72 13.94
C ARG A 701 -12.24 21.95 12.98
N VAL A 702 -13.38 22.36 13.55
CA VAL A 702 -14.54 22.77 12.78
C VAL A 702 -14.73 24.27 13.02
N ASN A 703 -14.71 25.08 11.96
CA ASN A 703 -14.79 26.54 12.03
C ASN A 703 -13.77 27.18 13.03
N GLY A 704 -12.54 26.61 13.06
CA GLY A 704 -11.46 27.11 13.93
C GLY A 704 -11.52 26.61 15.38
N GLN A 705 -12.58 25.94 15.80
CA GLN A 705 -12.73 25.38 17.16
C GLN A 705 -12.47 23.85 17.14
N LEU A 706 -11.80 23.35 18.17
CA LEU A 706 -11.62 21.93 18.38
C LEU A 706 -12.97 21.31 18.81
N GLN A 707 -13.49 20.38 18.03
CA GLN A 707 -14.73 19.67 18.33
C GLN A 707 -14.48 18.16 18.28
N GLU A 708 -15.13 17.45 19.18
CA GLU A 708 -15.16 16.01 19.19
C GLU A 708 -16.10 15.52 18.07
N ILE A 709 -15.55 14.69 17.15
CA ILE A 709 -16.28 14.09 16.04
C ILE A 709 -16.29 12.58 16.21
N SER A 710 -17.47 11.98 16.09
CA SER A 710 -17.65 10.52 16.08
C SER A 710 -17.89 10.02 14.66
N TYR A 711 -17.06 9.08 14.23
CA TYR A 711 -17.21 8.35 12.95
C TYR A 711 -17.85 6.98 13.13
N ASN A 712 -18.45 6.69 14.27
CA ASN A 712 -19.12 5.44 14.55
C ASN A 712 -20.23 5.16 13.54
N GLY A 713 -20.22 3.97 12.94
CA GLY A 713 -21.16 3.56 11.89
C GLY A 713 -20.71 3.92 10.47
N ASN A 714 -19.75 4.82 10.29
CA ASN A 714 -19.21 5.15 8.98
C ASN A 714 -18.40 3.98 8.41
N TYR A 715 -18.38 3.87 7.09
CA TYR A 715 -17.59 2.87 6.39
C TYR A 715 -16.10 3.17 6.51
N VAL A 716 -15.32 2.11 6.67
CA VAL A 716 -13.86 2.19 6.65
C VAL A 716 -13.40 2.61 5.25
N PRO A 717 -12.59 3.66 5.11
CA PRO A 717 -12.11 4.12 3.81
C PRO A 717 -11.29 3.07 3.04
N PHE A 718 -11.29 3.19 1.70
CA PHE A 718 -10.54 2.31 0.78
C PHE A 718 -11.05 0.86 0.71
N VAL A 719 -12.22 0.58 1.25
CA VAL A 719 -12.83 -0.75 1.23
C VAL A 719 -14.00 -0.77 0.25
N PRO A 720 -13.90 -1.46 -0.89
CA PRO A 720 -15.03 -1.61 -1.78
C PRO A 720 -16.11 -2.50 -1.15
N LYS A 721 -17.37 -2.09 -1.28
CA LYS A 721 -18.50 -2.92 -0.87
C LYS A 721 -18.63 -4.20 -1.70
N HIS A 722 -18.31 -4.10 -2.98
CA HIS A 722 -18.39 -5.19 -3.94
C HIS A 722 -17.12 -5.27 -4.76
N THR A 723 -16.65 -6.47 -4.99
CA THR A 723 -15.64 -6.80 -6.01
C THR A 723 -16.22 -7.86 -6.92
N LEU A 724 -15.98 -7.76 -8.21
CA LEU A 724 -16.50 -8.69 -9.20
C LEU A 724 -15.48 -8.89 -10.30
N THR A 725 -15.27 -10.15 -10.67
CA THR A 725 -14.60 -10.52 -11.92
C THR A 725 -15.40 -11.60 -12.63
N VAL A 726 -15.57 -11.43 -13.92
CA VAL A 726 -16.12 -12.46 -14.84
C VAL A 726 -15.16 -12.53 -16.00
N GLY A 727 -14.47 -13.67 -16.17
CA GLY A 727 -13.51 -13.91 -17.23
C GLY A 727 -13.83 -15.19 -18.00
N GLY A 728 -13.72 -15.12 -19.31
CA GLY A 728 -13.90 -16.27 -20.20
C GLY A 728 -12.71 -16.45 -21.13
N GLN A 729 -12.38 -17.70 -21.39
CA GLN A 729 -11.36 -18.10 -22.35
C GLN A 729 -11.98 -19.09 -23.33
N TYR A 730 -11.76 -18.86 -24.63
CA TYR A 730 -12.13 -19.79 -25.68
C TYR A 730 -10.93 -20.12 -26.57
N ILE A 731 -10.72 -21.39 -26.87
CA ILE A 731 -9.61 -21.90 -27.68
C ILE A 731 -10.16 -22.48 -28.98
N PHE A 732 -9.84 -21.85 -30.09
CA PHE A 732 -10.06 -22.42 -31.42
C PHE A 732 -8.85 -23.28 -31.79
N ARG A 733 -9.03 -24.60 -31.91
CA ARG A 733 -8.02 -25.55 -32.41
C ARG A 733 -8.15 -25.63 -33.92
N ILE A 734 -7.04 -25.42 -34.61
CA ILE A 734 -6.99 -25.42 -36.06
C ILE A 734 -6.41 -26.76 -36.50
N ASN A 735 -7.01 -27.35 -37.55
CA ASN A 735 -6.60 -28.67 -38.04
C ASN A 735 -5.11 -28.68 -38.43
N PRO A 736 -4.42 -29.85 -38.27
CA PRO A 736 -3.04 -30.01 -38.74
C PRO A 736 -2.90 -29.71 -40.23
N GLY A 737 -1.84 -29.01 -40.61
CA GLY A 737 -1.57 -28.63 -42.01
C GLY A 737 -1.80 -27.13 -42.30
N TYR A 738 -2.49 -26.40 -41.45
CA TYR A 738 -2.61 -24.95 -41.58
C TYR A 738 -1.40 -24.23 -40.96
N TRP A 739 -1.25 -22.96 -41.38
CA TRP A 739 -0.21 -22.08 -40.88
C TRP A 739 -0.30 -21.81 -39.35
N LEU A 740 -1.51 -21.75 -38.82
CA LEU A 740 -1.78 -21.61 -37.38
C LEU A 740 -2.21 -22.94 -36.75
N GLU A 741 -1.89 -23.14 -35.49
CA GLU A 741 -2.33 -24.29 -34.68
C GLU A 741 -3.47 -23.95 -33.73
N ARG A 742 -3.44 -22.72 -33.16
CA ARG A 742 -4.43 -22.31 -32.16
C ARG A 742 -4.66 -20.82 -32.19
N ILE A 743 -5.94 -20.43 -32.01
CA ILE A 743 -6.33 -19.06 -31.67
C ILE A 743 -6.98 -19.10 -30.29
N GLN A 744 -6.53 -18.26 -29.37
CA GLN A 744 -7.10 -18.19 -28.04
C GLN A 744 -7.68 -16.78 -27.81
N LEU A 745 -8.96 -16.74 -27.42
CA LEU A 745 -9.66 -15.52 -27.04
C LEU A 745 -9.79 -15.47 -25.51
N ASN A 746 -9.40 -14.37 -24.91
CA ASN A 746 -9.62 -14.08 -23.50
C ASN A 746 -10.38 -12.76 -23.38
N ALA A 747 -11.42 -12.74 -22.58
CA ALA A 747 -12.13 -11.53 -22.21
C ALA A 747 -12.44 -11.57 -20.71
N GLY A 748 -12.23 -10.43 -20.03
CA GLY A 748 -12.46 -10.33 -18.60
C GLY A 748 -13.03 -8.96 -18.23
N TYR A 749 -14.13 -8.97 -17.47
CA TYR A 749 -14.70 -7.79 -16.85
C TYR A 749 -14.35 -7.82 -15.35
N THR A 750 -13.68 -6.78 -14.87
CA THR A 750 -13.27 -6.65 -13.46
C THR A 750 -13.78 -5.34 -12.90
N GLY A 751 -14.42 -5.37 -11.74
CA GLY A 751 -15.00 -4.19 -11.13
C GLY A 751 -14.89 -4.17 -9.61
N ALA A 752 -14.95 -2.95 -9.05
CA ALA A 752 -14.94 -2.70 -7.61
C ALA A 752 -15.82 -1.49 -7.26
N GLY A 753 -16.32 -1.41 -6.04
CA GLY A 753 -17.07 -0.27 -5.48
C GLY A 753 -18.35 -0.71 -4.73
N ARG A 754 -19.07 0.18 -4.07
CA ARG A 754 -18.73 1.57 -3.76
C ARG A 754 -17.54 1.64 -2.83
N VAL A 755 -16.60 2.56 -3.05
CA VAL A 755 -15.47 2.85 -2.16
C VAL A 755 -15.64 4.24 -1.60
N TYR A 756 -15.56 4.40 -0.28
CA TYR A 756 -15.46 5.70 0.38
C TYR A 756 -13.98 6.05 0.57
N TRP A 757 -13.64 7.31 0.40
CA TRP A 757 -12.25 7.76 0.42
C TRP A 757 -11.83 8.43 1.73
N THR A 758 -12.82 8.96 2.47
CA THR A 758 -12.61 9.69 3.73
C THR A 758 -13.39 9.06 4.87
N GLU A 759 -13.02 9.35 6.09
CA GLU A 759 -13.65 8.85 7.32
C GLU A 759 -15.09 9.39 7.48
N GLU A 760 -15.35 10.62 6.96
CA GLU A 760 -16.67 11.27 6.93
C GLU A 760 -17.64 10.58 5.96
N ASN A 761 -17.12 9.79 5.02
CA ASN A 761 -17.86 9.17 3.92
C ASN A 761 -18.53 10.16 2.96
N THR A 762 -18.01 11.38 2.87
CA THR A 762 -18.53 12.44 1.98
C THR A 762 -18.14 12.20 0.54
N VAL A 763 -16.95 11.66 0.28
CA VAL A 763 -16.43 11.40 -1.07
C VAL A 763 -16.37 9.90 -1.33
N SER A 764 -16.92 9.47 -2.46
CA SER A 764 -16.94 8.05 -2.83
C SER A 764 -16.83 7.83 -4.33
N GLN A 765 -16.25 6.71 -4.74
CA GLN A 765 -16.32 6.13 -6.07
C GLN A 765 -17.46 5.11 -6.11
N SER A 766 -18.44 5.30 -6.96
CA SER A 766 -19.48 4.29 -7.23
C SER A 766 -18.86 3.05 -7.86
N PHE A 767 -19.62 1.95 -7.93
CA PHE A 767 -19.14 0.75 -8.62
C PHE A 767 -18.71 1.09 -10.05
N TYR A 768 -17.48 0.70 -10.39
CA TYR A 768 -16.92 0.80 -11.73
C TYR A 768 -16.39 -0.55 -12.18
N GLY A 769 -16.28 -0.75 -13.48
CA GLY A 769 -15.66 -1.95 -14.01
C GLY A 769 -14.97 -1.66 -15.34
N THR A 770 -13.90 -2.41 -15.59
CA THR A 770 -13.11 -2.35 -16.82
C THR A 770 -13.22 -3.66 -17.58
N LEU A 771 -13.31 -3.57 -18.90
CA LEU A 771 -13.28 -4.71 -19.81
C LEU A 771 -11.89 -4.84 -20.40
N ASN A 772 -11.27 -6.00 -20.23
CA ASN A 772 -9.96 -6.33 -20.80
C ASN A 772 -10.11 -7.49 -21.78
N GLY A 773 -9.30 -7.50 -22.83
CA GLY A 773 -9.35 -8.55 -23.85
C GLY A 773 -7.96 -8.90 -24.38
N ARG A 774 -7.81 -10.14 -24.84
CA ARG A 774 -6.61 -10.61 -25.54
C ARG A 774 -6.99 -11.64 -26.59
N ILE A 775 -6.38 -11.52 -27.76
CA ILE A 775 -6.44 -12.51 -28.83
C ILE A 775 -5.01 -12.99 -29.07
N SER A 776 -4.79 -14.29 -28.96
CA SER A 776 -3.48 -14.92 -29.13
C SER A 776 -3.49 -15.85 -30.34
N PHE A 777 -2.52 -15.69 -31.22
CA PHE A 777 -2.27 -16.54 -32.38
C PHE A 777 -1.00 -17.34 -32.13
N GLN A 778 -1.13 -18.68 -32.11
CA GLN A 778 -0.02 -19.57 -31.77
C GLN A 778 0.33 -20.47 -32.91
N LYS A 779 1.66 -20.59 -33.19
CA LYS A 779 2.29 -21.56 -34.09
C LYS A 779 3.54 -22.14 -33.46
N GLY A 780 3.55 -23.44 -33.18
CA GLY A 780 4.66 -24.10 -32.53
C GLY A 780 5.10 -23.42 -31.25
N ARG A 781 6.30 -22.87 -31.21
CA ARG A 781 6.90 -22.18 -30.09
C ARG A 781 6.73 -20.66 -30.15
N GLY A 782 6.05 -20.13 -31.17
CA GLY A 782 5.78 -18.69 -31.35
C GLY A 782 4.33 -18.36 -31.06
N GLN A 783 4.10 -17.19 -30.45
CA GLN A 783 2.79 -16.64 -30.15
C GLN A 783 2.80 -15.13 -30.39
N ILE A 784 1.76 -14.63 -31.04
CA ILE A 784 1.51 -13.19 -31.17
C ILE A 784 0.19 -12.88 -30.46
N ASP A 785 0.24 -11.92 -29.55
CA ASP A 785 -0.90 -11.47 -28.77
C ASP A 785 -1.29 -10.05 -29.16
N PHE A 786 -2.56 -9.81 -29.40
CA PHE A 786 -3.17 -8.49 -29.43
C PHE A 786 -3.99 -8.32 -28.16
N TRP A 787 -3.77 -7.24 -27.45
CA TRP A 787 -4.43 -7.03 -26.16
C TRP A 787 -5.02 -5.62 -26.05
N VAL A 788 -6.07 -5.51 -25.25
CA VAL A 788 -6.69 -4.24 -24.86
C VAL A 788 -7.00 -4.27 -23.37
N ARG A 789 -6.77 -3.14 -22.70
CA ARG A 789 -7.16 -2.89 -21.31
C ARG A 789 -8.10 -1.71 -21.26
N ASN A 790 -9.06 -1.75 -20.32
CA ASN A 790 -10.10 -0.74 -20.20
C ASN A 790 -10.75 -0.42 -21.56
N ALA A 791 -11.14 -1.47 -22.30
CA ALA A 791 -11.66 -1.37 -23.68
C ALA A 791 -12.90 -0.47 -23.79
N LEU A 792 -13.63 -0.24 -22.70
CA LEU A 792 -14.79 0.65 -22.63
C LEU A 792 -14.40 2.10 -22.29
N ASP A 793 -13.12 2.39 -22.18
CA ASP A 793 -12.55 3.68 -21.75
C ASP A 793 -13.28 4.28 -20.54
N LYS A 794 -13.49 3.42 -19.53
CA LYS A 794 -14.20 3.81 -18.31
C LYS A 794 -13.36 4.77 -17.49
N ASP A 795 -13.89 5.98 -17.26
CA ASP A 795 -13.31 6.93 -16.30
C ASP A 795 -13.75 6.60 -14.87
N TYR A 796 -12.80 6.55 -13.94
CA TYR A 796 -13.04 6.27 -12.52
C TYR A 796 -11.92 6.84 -11.64
N ALA A 797 -12.24 7.12 -10.38
CA ALA A 797 -11.23 7.47 -9.39
C ALA A 797 -10.52 6.21 -8.91
N ALA A 798 -9.21 6.12 -9.19
CA ALA A 798 -8.35 5.06 -8.65
C ALA A 798 -7.92 5.34 -7.21
N PHE A 799 -7.91 6.63 -6.82
CA PHE A 799 -7.57 7.11 -5.50
C PHE A 799 -8.07 8.56 -5.32
N TYR A 800 -8.47 8.90 -4.10
CA TYR A 800 -8.78 10.27 -3.68
C TYR A 800 -8.23 10.51 -2.28
N PHE A 801 -7.82 11.75 -2.03
CA PHE A 801 -7.40 12.21 -0.71
C PHE A 801 -7.58 13.73 -0.59
N GLU A 802 -7.55 14.21 0.63
CA GLU A 802 -7.58 15.63 0.95
C GLU A 802 -6.25 16.07 1.52
N SER A 803 -5.80 17.27 1.20
CA SER A 803 -4.58 17.89 1.71
C SER A 803 -4.77 19.41 1.78
N MET A 804 -4.40 20.03 2.91
CA MET A 804 -4.46 21.49 3.10
C MET A 804 -5.83 22.08 2.74
N GLY A 805 -6.92 21.38 3.06
CA GLY A 805 -8.28 21.81 2.74
C GLY A 805 -8.68 21.70 1.26
N ASN A 806 -7.88 21.02 0.45
CA ASN A 806 -8.11 20.78 -0.97
C ASN A 806 -8.29 19.29 -1.25
N GLY A 807 -9.13 18.95 -2.23
CA GLY A 807 -9.34 17.59 -2.69
C GLY A 807 -8.49 17.26 -3.91
N PHE A 808 -7.95 16.04 -3.96
CA PHE A 808 -7.10 15.54 -5.05
C PHE A 808 -7.50 14.13 -5.46
N MET A 809 -7.49 13.86 -6.77
CA MET A 809 -7.91 12.58 -7.32
C MET A 809 -6.90 12.03 -8.31
N GLN A 810 -6.50 10.77 -8.13
CA GLN A 810 -5.87 9.96 -9.15
C GLN A 810 -6.93 9.32 -10.02
N LYS A 811 -6.91 9.58 -11.32
CA LYS A 811 -7.78 8.87 -12.27
C LYS A 811 -7.23 7.49 -12.60
N GLY A 812 -8.13 6.57 -12.94
CA GLY A 812 -7.77 5.30 -13.54
C GLY A 812 -7.12 5.49 -14.91
N ARG A 813 -6.33 4.51 -15.33
CA ARG A 813 -5.69 4.54 -16.66
C ARG A 813 -6.73 4.45 -17.76
N PRO A 814 -6.63 5.28 -18.83
CA PRO A 814 -7.54 5.22 -19.98
C PRO A 814 -7.37 3.92 -20.77
N ILE A 815 -8.09 3.78 -21.88
CA ILE A 815 -7.94 2.65 -22.80
C ILE A 815 -6.48 2.50 -23.25
N GLN A 816 -6.00 1.26 -23.21
CA GLN A 816 -4.67 0.86 -23.67
C GLN A 816 -4.80 -0.34 -24.60
N ALA A 817 -3.99 -0.37 -25.64
CA ALA A 817 -3.93 -1.49 -26.56
C ALA A 817 -2.49 -1.75 -27.00
N GLY A 818 -2.17 -2.96 -27.39
CA GLY A 818 -0.84 -3.30 -27.84
C GLY A 818 -0.73 -4.67 -28.47
N ILE A 819 0.49 -4.96 -28.90
CA ILE A 819 0.90 -6.23 -29.46
C ILE A 819 2.07 -6.79 -28.66
N GLU A 820 2.13 -8.10 -28.52
CA GLU A 820 3.20 -8.79 -27.81
C GLU A 820 3.60 -10.05 -28.59
N LEU A 821 4.88 -10.18 -28.87
CA LEU A 821 5.50 -11.37 -29.42
C LEU A 821 6.08 -12.19 -28.27
N ARG A 822 5.78 -13.48 -28.24
CA ARG A 822 6.35 -14.47 -27.33
C ARG A 822 6.95 -15.61 -28.15
N CYS A 823 8.19 -15.93 -27.86
CA CYS A 823 8.88 -17.06 -28.48
C CYS A 823 9.51 -17.92 -27.40
N ARG A 824 9.43 -19.23 -27.59
CA ARG A 824 10.11 -20.21 -26.75
C ARG A 824 11.07 -21.03 -27.61
N PHE A 825 12.33 -21.14 -27.22
CA PHE A 825 13.36 -21.82 -27.95
C PHE A 825 13.84 -23.08 -27.23
#